data_3060f773b68377a5af404d98b942b06b
#
_entry.id   3060f773b68377a5af404d98b942b06b
#
_cell.length_a   1.000
_cell.length_b   1.000
_cell.length_c   1.000
_cell.angle_alpha   90.00
_cell.angle_beta   90.00
_cell.angle_gamma   90.00
#
_symmetry.space_group_name_H-M   'P 1'
#
loop_
_entity.id
_entity.type
_entity.pdbx_description
1 polymer ?
#
loop_
_entity_poly.entity_id
_entity_poly.type
_entity_poly.pdbx_seq_one_letter_code
_entity_poly.pdbx_strand_id
1 'polypeptide(L)'
;MTEELLLKELKSLRDQIHYHNYRYHVLDAPVISDVEYDRMMVRLKEIEAEHPEWITPDSPTQRMSGQVSEKFVKVRHPGPILSLANAFNLGDVKAWYERIVKLDKRVASSGFVLEPKIDGLSVVLHYRNGMLELGATRGDGEIGEDITTNMRTVKSIPLHIPVEEKGGSAPEYIAVRGEAFINIRDFEVLNQRLEEAGEKTYLNPRNTAAGSLRQLDSSITAQRPLTMLVYQIVTIEGKSTPATQWETLQYLRDMGFPVTPDAERCHDIDSMLKACERWLQSRDRFPFEVDGVVIKLDDLRLAADLGIVGKDPRGALALKFPAREVTTSLNDIGVNVGRTGVLTPYAIMEPVEVGGVIVKQATLHNFDYIEEKDIRIGDRILIKRAGDVIPYVIGPVVDVRTGSEQVYKPPKNCPTCGQAVEHYEGEVAWYCVNSACPAQLIRNVEHFVSRGAMDIVGLGIRIVEQLVEAGLVKDVADLYRLQEIQLYGLEGFAQKKVENLLAAIDASRNRPLERLINALGIRGVGEVMAVDLARVFQDLDHLGKATPLDLQMIEGVGPNIAMAIVDWFSRPANQKVLKKLKESGVWPENGGTKLTGEGKLTGLVFVVTGTLPDFSREEIKDWIQEHGGKVTDSVSKNTSYLVAGESAGSKLDKARALGVPVVDQAALMKLAGE
;
A
#
# COMPACT_ATOMS: atom_id res chain seq x y z
N MET A 1 30.08 -42.46 -17.59
CA MET A 1 30.42 -41.66 -16.42
C MET A 1 29.70 -42.30 -15.25
N THR A 2 30.28 -42.39 -14.05
CA THR A 2 29.54 -42.91 -12.89
C THR A 2 28.49 -41.93 -12.46
N GLU A 3 27.38 -42.39 -11.91
CA GLU A 3 26.27 -41.54 -11.38
C GLU A 3 26.78 -40.50 -10.41
N GLU A 4 27.74 -40.87 -9.55
CA GLU A 4 28.35 -39.93 -8.58
C GLU A 4 29.12 -38.76 -9.25
N LEU A 5 29.81 -39.05 -10.38
CA LEU A 5 30.52 -38.02 -11.14
C LEU A 5 29.54 -37.08 -11.84
N LEU A 6 28.42 -37.63 -12.37
CA LEU A 6 27.39 -36.86 -13.03
C LEU A 6 26.64 -35.92 -12.04
N LEU A 7 26.36 -36.40 -10.82
CA LEU A 7 25.80 -35.57 -9.75
C LEU A 7 26.73 -34.42 -9.31
N LYS A 8 28.04 -34.68 -9.27
CA LYS A 8 29.04 -33.62 -8.99
C LYS A 8 29.09 -32.60 -10.13
N GLU A 9 29.05 -33.06 -11.39
CA GLU A 9 28.99 -32.19 -12.57
C GLU A 9 27.72 -31.32 -12.52
N LEU A 10 26.54 -31.90 -12.25
CA LEU A 10 25.26 -31.24 -12.14
C LEU A 10 25.30 -30.12 -11.11
N LYS A 11 25.78 -30.43 -9.89
CA LYS A 11 25.90 -29.41 -8.82
C LYS A 11 26.84 -28.28 -9.22
N SER A 12 28.01 -28.62 -9.77
CA SER A 12 28.99 -27.64 -10.23
C SER A 12 28.43 -26.73 -11.32
N LEU A 13 27.66 -27.27 -12.28
CA LEU A 13 27.01 -26.47 -13.32
C LEU A 13 25.98 -25.49 -12.74
N ARG A 14 25.14 -25.94 -11.79
CA ARG A 14 24.16 -25.05 -11.12
C ARG A 14 24.87 -23.92 -10.38
N ASP A 15 25.88 -24.23 -9.58
CA ASP A 15 26.63 -23.23 -8.80
C ASP A 15 27.31 -22.23 -9.74
N GLN A 16 27.92 -22.66 -10.82
CA GLN A 16 28.53 -21.78 -11.82
C GLN A 16 27.51 -20.92 -12.55
N ILE A 17 26.37 -21.47 -12.97
CA ILE A 17 25.33 -20.70 -13.64
C ILE A 17 24.72 -19.66 -12.69
N HIS A 18 24.50 -19.98 -11.42
CA HIS A 18 24.05 -19.01 -10.41
C HIS A 18 25.07 -17.89 -10.23
N TYR A 19 26.35 -18.22 -10.12
CA TYR A 19 27.43 -17.26 -10.02
C TYR A 19 27.50 -16.32 -11.25
N HIS A 20 27.44 -16.88 -12.48
CA HIS A 20 27.49 -16.08 -13.68
C HIS A 20 26.23 -15.23 -13.89
N ASN A 21 25.04 -15.69 -13.49
CA ASN A 21 23.84 -14.88 -13.45
C ASN A 21 24.01 -13.70 -12.49
N TYR A 22 24.56 -13.91 -11.31
CA TYR A 22 24.85 -12.85 -10.35
C TYR A 22 25.86 -11.83 -10.91
N ARG A 23 26.94 -12.32 -11.51
CA ARG A 23 27.96 -11.46 -12.15
C ARG A 23 27.37 -10.60 -13.27
N TYR A 24 26.51 -11.16 -14.09
CA TYR A 24 25.92 -10.49 -15.24
C TYR A 24 24.78 -9.56 -14.83
N HIS A 25 23.77 -10.06 -14.09
CA HIS A 25 22.52 -9.34 -13.86
C HIS A 25 22.52 -8.46 -12.58
N VAL A 26 23.46 -8.68 -11.66
CA VAL A 26 23.54 -7.92 -10.40
C VAL A 26 24.79 -7.03 -10.36
N LEU A 27 25.94 -7.54 -10.77
CA LEU A 27 27.20 -6.79 -10.69
C LEU A 27 27.58 -6.07 -11.99
N ASP A 28 26.88 -6.33 -13.11
CA ASP A 28 27.21 -5.83 -14.46
C ASP A 28 28.69 -6.06 -14.81
N ALA A 29 29.22 -7.22 -14.42
CA ALA A 29 30.63 -7.58 -14.55
C ALA A 29 30.82 -9.04 -15.00
N PRO A 30 30.35 -9.38 -16.21
CA PRO A 30 30.49 -10.73 -16.73
C PRO A 30 31.96 -11.17 -16.84
N VAL A 31 32.24 -12.44 -16.57
CA VAL A 31 33.59 -13.02 -16.59
C VAL A 31 33.72 -14.16 -17.59
N ILE A 32 32.62 -14.53 -18.26
CA ILE A 32 32.56 -15.50 -19.36
C ILE A 32 31.77 -14.90 -20.52
N SER A 33 31.93 -15.48 -21.71
CA SER A 33 31.14 -15.13 -22.89
C SER A 33 29.73 -15.76 -22.83
N ASP A 34 28.79 -15.19 -23.59
CA ASP A 34 27.43 -15.71 -23.73
C ASP A 34 27.45 -17.16 -24.28
N VAL A 35 28.37 -17.46 -25.19
CA VAL A 35 28.54 -18.79 -25.74
C VAL A 35 28.95 -19.84 -24.68
N GLU A 36 29.82 -19.47 -23.75
CA GLU A 36 30.22 -20.32 -22.64
C GLU A 36 29.08 -20.54 -21.67
N TYR A 37 28.33 -19.48 -21.36
CA TYR A 37 27.13 -19.56 -20.52
C TYR A 37 26.08 -20.50 -21.16
N ASP A 38 25.78 -20.31 -22.46
CA ASP A 38 24.79 -21.12 -23.16
C ASP A 38 25.19 -22.62 -23.19
N ARG A 39 26.48 -22.92 -23.35
CA ARG A 39 26.97 -24.32 -23.26
C ARG A 39 26.69 -24.93 -21.88
N MET A 40 26.92 -24.21 -20.81
CA MET A 40 26.60 -24.67 -19.44
C MET A 40 25.10 -24.91 -19.28
N MET A 41 24.26 -24.01 -19.79
CA MET A 41 22.81 -24.16 -19.73
C MET A 41 22.32 -25.36 -20.57
N VAL A 42 22.86 -25.57 -21.76
CA VAL A 42 22.53 -26.74 -22.61
C VAL A 42 22.90 -28.00 -21.84
N ARG A 43 24.14 -28.08 -21.31
CA ARG A 43 24.64 -29.27 -20.60
C ARG A 43 23.80 -29.55 -19.34
N LEU A 44 23.41 -28.52 -18.60
CA LEU A 44 22.52 -28.64 -17.42
C LEU A 44 21.17 -29.26 -17.85
N LYS A 45 20.55 -28.73 -18.93
CA LYS A 45 19.27 -29.25 -19.46
C LYS A 45 19.37 -30.71 -19.92
N GLU A 46 20.48 -31.11 -20.57
CA GLU A 46 20.70 -32.50 -20.98
C GLU A 46 20.70 -33.43 -19.77
N ILE A 47 21.50 -33.14 -18.74
CA ILE A 47 21.56 -33.95 -17.52
C ILE A 47 20.19 -34.01 -16.81
N GLU A 48 19.49 -32.90 -16.69
CA GLU A 48 18.19 -32.88 -16.05
C GLU A 48 17.07 -33.54 -16.88
N ALA A 49 17.23 -33.62 -18.21
CA ALA A 49 16.32 -34.37 -19.07
C ALA A 49 16.54 -35.88 -18.96
N GLU A 50 17.80 -36.32 -18.79
CA GLU A 50 18.15 -37.71 -18.56
C GLU A 50 17.78 -38.19 -17.14
N HIS A 51 17.81 -37.24 -16.15
CA HIS A 51 17.57 -37.50 -14.73
C HIS A 51 16.56 -36.51 -14.14
N PRO A 52 15.26 -36.59 -14.48
CA PRO A 52 14.25 -35.65 -13.98
C PRO A 52 14.12 -35.64 -12.45
N GLU A 53 14.45 -36.74 -11.78
CA GLU A 53 14.45 -36.90 -10.33
C GLU A 53 15.53 -36.04 -9.62
N TRP A 54 16.52 -35.56 -10.35
CA TRP A 54 17.58 -34.68 -9.82
C TRP A 54 17.25 -33.18 -9.96
N ILE A 55 16.14 -32.81 -10.60
CA ILE A 55 15.73 -31.43 -10.75
C ILE A 55 15.37 -30.88 -9.37
N THR A 56 16.02 -29.78 -8.98
CA THR A 56 15.73 -29.08 -7.74
C THR A 56 14.97 -27.76 -8.02
N PRO A 57 14.17 -27.25 -7.08
CA PRO A 57 13.41 -26.02 -7.27
C PRO A 57 14.27 -24.79 -7.57
N ASP A 58 15.54 -24.78 -7.16
CA ASP A 58 16.52 -23.72 -7.38
C ASP A 58 17.34 -23.90 -8.68
N SER A 59 17.10 -24.97 -9.45
CA SER A 59 17.80 -25.12 -10.73
C SER A 59 17.53 -23.93 -11.65
N PRO A 60 18.56 -23.37 -12.31
CA PRO A 60 18.40 -22.32 -13.32
C PRO A 60 17.40 -22.67 -14.44
N THR A 61 17.21 -23.95 -14.74
CA THR A 61 16.24 -24.44 -15.74
C THR A 61 14.79 -24.26 -15.27
N GLN A 62 14.55 -24.15 -13.96
CA GLN A 62 13.23 -24.03 -13.37
C GLN A 62 12.71 -22.57 -13.31
N ARG A 63 13.46 -21.59 -13.82
CA ARG A 63 13.02 -20.19 -13.86
C ARG A 63 11.73 -19.98 -14.69
N MET A 64 11.47 -20.83 -15.68
CA MET A 64 10.35 -20.72 -16.61
C MET A 64 9.39 -21.91 -16.55
N SER A 65 9.43 -22.75 -15.51
CA SER A 65 8.69 -24.01 -15.42
C SER A 65 7.29 -23.89 -14.80
N GLY A 66 6.77 -22.67 -14.58
CA GLY A 66 5.47 -22.47 -13.97
C GLY A 66 4.30 -22.86 -14.88
N GLN A 67 3.30 -23.58 -14.33
CA GLN A 67 2.01 -23.76 -15.01
C GLN A 67 1.22 -22.44 -14.97
N VAL A 68 0.38 -22.20 -15.99
CA VAL A 68 -0.53 -21.06 -16.00
C VAL A 68 -1.47 -21.15 -14.79
N SER A 69 -1.45 -20.14 -13.95
CA SER A 69 -2.31 -20.07 -12.77
C SER A 69 -3.69 -19.55 -13.15
N GLU A 70 -4.74 -20.04 -12.48
CA GLU A 70 -6.10 -19.49 -12.68
C GLU A 70 -6.35 -18.22 -11.85
N LYS A 71 -5.64 -18.05 -10.72
CA LYS A 71 -5.73 -16.89 -9.81
C LYS A 71 -4.50 -16.80 -8.90
N PHE A 72 -4.24 -15.60 -8.36
CA PHE A 72 -3.22 -15.42 -7.34
C PHE A 72 -3.74 -15.82 -5.94
N VAL A 73 -2.94 -16.60 -5.24
CA VAL A 73 -3.22 -16.98 -3.86
C VAL A 73 -2.84 -15.82 -2.93
N LYS A 74 -3.63 -15.56 -1.90
CA LYS A 74 -3.31 -14.56 -0.88
C LYS A 74 -2.35 -15.14 0.15
N VAL A 75 -1.32 -14.37 0.50
CA VAL A 75 -0.27 -14.76 1.44
C VAL A 75 -0.10 -13.69 2.51
N ARG A 76 -0.06 -14.10 3.78
CA ARG A 76 0.24 -13.21 4.89
C ARG A 76 1.75 -12.99 5.00
N HIS A 77 2.16 -11.74 5.19
CA HIS A 77 3.56 -11.39 5.44
C HIS A 77 3.99 -11.77 6.87
N PRO A 78 5.27 -12.09 7.08
CA PRO A 78 5.81 -12.44 8.42
C PRO A 78 5.95 -11.22 9.35
N GLY A 79 5.77 -10.03 8.80
CA GLY A 79 5.77 -8.75 9.51
C GLY A 79 5.09 -7.68 8.65
N PRO A 80 4.71 -6.53 9.24
CA PRO A 80 4.01 -5.48 8.51
C PRO A 80 4.89 -4.83 7.44
N ILE A 81 4.38 -4.69 6.24
CA ILE A 81 5.05 -4.00 5.12
C ILE A 81 4.59 -2.55 5.10
N LEU A 82 5.33 -1.71 5.82
CA LEU A 82 4.97 -0.33 6.10
C LEU A 82 5.09 0.59 4.88
N SER A 83 4.37 1.72 4.92
CA SER A 83 4.51 2.86 4.02
C SER A 83 5.63 3.78 4.49
N LEU A 84 5.74 4.97 3.90
CA LEU A 84 6.65 6.02 4.34
C LEU A 84 5.90 7.35 4.34
N ALA A 85 6.07 8.13 5.39
CA ALA A 85 5.64 9.53 5.42
C ALA A 85 6.41 10.32 4.35
N ASN A 86 5.77 11.34 3.76
CA ASN A 86 6.36 12.15 2.71
C ASN A 86 6.83 13.51 3.24
N ALA A 87 7.95 13.98 2.72
CA ALA A 87 8.44 15.34 2.78
C ALA A 87 8.56 15.88 1.34
N PHE A 88 8.34 17.17 1.14
CA PHE A 88 8.36 17.80 -0.18
C PHE A 88 9.48 18.84 -0.33
N ASN A 89 10.14 19.15 0.76
CA ASN A 89 11.26 20.10 0.83
C ASN A 89 12.15 19.82 2.05
N LEU A 90 13.30 20.47 2.12
CA LEU A 90 14.23 20.30 3.23
C LEU A 90 13.72 20.82 4.57
N GLY A 91 12.77 21.77 4.54
CA GLY A 91 12.10 22.26 5.75
C GLY A 91 11.26 21.15 6.41
N ASP A 92 10.56 20.34 5.60
CA ASP A 92 9.80 19.18 6.09
C ASP A 92 10.72 18.13 6.70
N VAL A 93 11.90 17.89 6.09
CA VAL A 93 12.92 16.97 6.61
C VAL A 93 13.45 17.45 7.96
N LYS A 94 13.75 18.75 8.11
CA LYS A 94 14.16 19.34 9.40
C LYS A 94 13.08 19.19 10.45
N ALA A 95 11.82 19.49 10.10
CA ALA A 95 10.68 19.35 11.01
C ALA A 95 10.45 17.89 11.44
N TRP A 96 10.65 16.93 10.54
CA TRP A 96 10.64 15.49 10.88
C TRP A 96 11.75 15.15 11.86
N TYR A 97 12.98 15.57 11.59
CA TYR A 97 14.14 15.34 12.47
C TYR A 97 13.90 15.90 13.88
N GLU A 98 13.44 17.15 13.97
CA GLU A 98 13.13 17.79 15.27
C GLU A 98 12.06 17.03 16.05
N ARG A 99 11.04 16.50 15.37
CA ARG A 99 10.01 15.67 16.00
C ARG A 99 10.57 14.39 16.59
N ILE A 100 11.41 13.65 15.84
CA ILE A 100 11.97 12.38 16.32
C ILE A 100 13.03 12.58 17.40
N VAL A 101 13.79 13.68 17.39
CA VAL A 101 14.72 14.07 18.47
C VAL A 101 13.96 14.39 19.76
N LYS A 102 12.76 15.02 19.67
CA LYS A 102 11.91 15.28 20.84
C LYS A 102 11.36 13.99 21.45
N LEU A 103 11.12 12.97 20.64
CA LEU A 103 10.67 11.65 21.10
C LEU A 103 11.81 10.87 21.77
N ASP A 104 12.99 10.88 21.15
CA ASP A 104 14.16 10.19 21.70
C ASP A 104 15.44 10.98 21.37
N LYS A 105 16.13 11.43 22.43
CA LYS A 105 17.36 12.23 22.31
C LYS A 105 18.53 11.47 21.66
N ARG A 106 18.51 10.12 21.67
CA ARG A 106 19.53 9.30 21.01
C ARG A 106 19.63 9.58 19.52
N VAL A 107 18.53 10.03 18.89
CA VAL A 107 18.48 10.41 17.47
C VAL A 107 19.52 11.49 17.14
N ALA A 108 19.79 12.43 18.04
CA ALA A 108 20.74 13.52 17.80
C ALA A 108 22.19 13.03 17.59
N SER A 109 22.53 11.83 18.05
CA SER A 109 23.83 11.19 17.87
C SER A 109 23.79 10.00 16.90
N SER A 110 22.67 9.74 16.26
CA SER A 110 22.52 8.67 15.26
C SER A 110 22.84 9.15 13.86
N GLY A 111 23.38 8.25 13.02
CA GLY A 111 23.54 8.45 11.60
C GLY A 111 22.25 8.15 10.80
N PHE A 112 22.33 8.44 9.52
CA PHE A 112 21.26 8.20 8.55
C PHE A 112 21.79 7.47 7.32
N VAL A 113 20.91 6.73 6.64
CA VAL A 113 21.18 6.15 5.33
C VAL A 113 20.16 6.71 4.33
N LEU A 114 20.67 7.22 3.22
CA LEU A 114 19.89 7.68 2.09
C LEU A 114 19.89 6.61 1.01
N GLU A 115 18.73 6.32 0.46
CA GLU A 115 18.54 5.34 -0.61
C GLU A 115 17.64 5.93 -1.70
N PRO A 116 17.80 5.55 -3.00
CA PRO A 116 16.88 5.98 -4.04
C PRO A 116 15.49 5.45 -3.75
N LYS A 117 14.49 6.32 -3.86
CA LYS A 117 13.09 5.91 -3.83
C LYS A 117 12.68 5.44 -5.20
N ILE A 118 12.87 4.14 -5.44
CA ILE A 118 12.60 3.49 -6.72
C ILE A 118 11.09 3.53 -7.00
N ASP A 119 10.71 3.89 -8.21
CA ASP A 119 9.32 3.88 -8.66
C ASP A 119 8.99 2.56 -9.36
N GLY A 120 8.62 1.55 -8.58
CA GLY A 120 8.35 0.19 -9.02
C GLY A 120 7.17 -0.48 -8.29
N LEU A 121 7.25 -1.80 -8.17
CA LEU A 121 6.33 -2.62 -7.38
C LEU A 121 7.07 -3.22 -6.18
N SER A 122 6.59 -2.92 -4.98
CA SER A 122 7.15 -3.50 -3.75
C SER A 122 6.83 -4.99 -3.64
N VAL A 123 7.88 -5.80 -3.44
CA VAL A 123 7.81 -7.25 -3.37
C VAL A 123 8.55 -7.74 -2.13
N VAL A 124 8.04 -8.80 -1.51
CA VAL A 124 8.71 -9.53 -0.43
C VAL A 124 9.09 -10.91 -0.95
N LEU A 125 10.37 -11.26 -0.80
CA LEU A 125 10.92 -12.56 -1.16
C LEU A 125 11.24 -13.34 0.12
N HIS A 126 10.85 -14.59 0.15
CA HIS A 126 11.06 -15.49 1.28
C HIS A 126 12.01 -16.60 0.86
N TYR A 127 13.05 -16.79 1.65
CA TYR A 127 14.03 -17.87 1.46
C TYR A 127 14.03 -18.76 2.70
N ARG A 128 14.04 -20.07 2.47
CA ARG A 128 14.17 -21.08 3.51
C ARG A 128 15.39 -21.95 3.22
N ASN A 129 16.28 -22.05 4.20
CA ASN A 129 17.56 -22.76 4.06
C ASN A 129 18.32 -22.37 2.78
N GLY A 130 18.25 -21.08 2.44
CA GLY A 130 18.88 -20.50 1.26
C GLY A 130 18.06 -20.55 -0.03
N MET A 131 17.01 -21.36 -0.13
CA MET A 131 16.22 -21.49 -1.37
C MET A 131 15.05 -20.52 -1.42
N LEU A 132 14.79 -19.89 -2.58
CA LEU A 132 13.62 -19.05 -2.82
C LEU A 132 12.34 -19.90 -2.76
N GLU A 133 11.58 -19.69 -1.70
CA GLU A 133 10.32 -20.38 -1.40
C GLU A 133 9.12 -19.63 -1.95
N LEU A 134 9.07 -18.31 -1.70
CA LEU A 134 7.89 -17.49 -2.01
C LEU A 134 8.30 -16.08 -2.44
N GLY A 135 7.60 -15.53 -3.43
CA GLY A 135 7.59 -14.11 -3.77
C GLY A 135 6.18 -13.54 -3.68
N ALA A 136 5.98 -12.48 -2.92
CA ALA A 136 4.64 -11.90 -2.71
C ALA A 136 4.62 -10.39 -2.95
N THR A 137 3.52 -9.86 -3.52
CA THR A 137 3.30 -8.42 -3.61
C THR A 137 3.08 -7.85 -2.21
N ARG A 138 3.35 -6.54 -2.02
CA ARG A 138 3.08 -5.83 -0.75
C ARG A 138 1.62 -5.99 -0.29
N GLY A 139 0.67 -5.98 -1.20
CA GLY A 139 -0.74 -5.99 -0.86
C GLY A 139 -1.18 -4.76 -0.08
N ASP A 140 -1.93 -4.99 1.02
CA ASP A 140 -2.35 -3.96 1.98
C ASP A 140 -1.30 -3.69 3.07
N GLY A 141 -0.19 -4.44 3.04
CA GLY A 141 0.90 -4.41 4.01
C GLY A 141 0.90 -5.59 5.00
N GLU A 142 -0.21 -6.33 5.11
CA GLU A 142 -0.31 -7.58 5.88
C GLU A 142 -0.50 -8.80 4.98
N ILE A 143 -1.30 -8.64 3.92
CA ILE A 143 -1.64 -9.70 2.97
C ILE A 143 -1.27 -9.25 1.56
N GLY A 144 -0.41 -10.03 0.90
CA GLY A 144 -0.02 -9.89 -0.50
C GLY A 144 -0.62 -10.96 -1.40
N GLU A 145 -0.24 -10.94 -2.68
CA GLU A 145 -0.55 -11.95 -3.69
C GLU A 145 0.72 -12.75 -3.97
N ASP A 146 0.62 -14.07 -3.97
CA ASP A 146 1.70 -14.97 -4.38
C ASP A 146 2.01 -14.78 -5.88
N ILE A 147 3.19 -14.32 -6.17
CA ILE A 147 3.73 -14.12 -7.52
C ILE A 147 5.05 -14.89 -7.72
N THR A 148 5.25 -15.96 -6.97
CA THR A 148 6.51 -16.72 -6.94
C THR A 148 6.98 -17.17 -8.33
N THR A 149 6.08 -17.70 -9.14
CA THR A 149 6.41 -18.16 -10.51
C THR A 149 6.91 -17.00 -11.37
N ASN A 150 6.33 -15.83 -11.22
CA ASN A 150 6.73 -14.62 -11.94
C ASN A 150 8.08 -14.11 -11.43
N MET A 151 8.27 -14.07 -10.09
CA MET A 151 9.53 -13.61 -9.49
C MET A 151 10.71 -14.51 -9.85
N ARG A 152 10.51 -15.79 -10.01
CA ARG A 152 11.56 -16.72 -10.49
C ARG A 152 12.09 -16.37 -11.88
N THR A 153 11.28 -15.72 -12.72
CA THR A 153 11.71 -15.29 -14.08
C THR A 153 12.61 -14.06 -14.04
N VAL A 154 12.61 -13.28 -12.95
CA VAL A 154 13.45 -12.08 -12.79
C VAL A 154 14.89 -12.51 -12.55
N LYS A 155 15.75 -12.28 -13.55
CA LYS A 155 17.11 -12.84 -13.59
C LYS A 155 18.05 -12.28 -12.51
N SER A 156 17.81 -11.04 -12.04
CA SER A 156 18.59 -10.43 -10.96
C SER A 156 18.33 -11.04 -9.59
N ILE A 157 17.25 -11.83 -9.43
CA ILE A 157 16.91 -12.49 -8.17
C ILE A 157 17.61 -13.84 -8.07
N PRO A 158 18.42 -14.08 -7.01
CA PRO A 158 19.02 -15.39 -6.78
C PRO A 158 17.92 -16.40 -6.41
N LEU A 159 17.96 -17.60 -7.00
CA LEU A 159 17.09 -18.70 -6.59
C LEU A 159 17.63 -19.40 -5.34
N HIS A 160 18.92 -19.25 -5.08
CA HIS A 160 19.61 -19.73 -3.88
C HIS A 160 20.57 -18.69 -3.33
N ILE A 161 20.66 -18.58 -2.00
CA ILE A 161 21.54 -17.69 -1.24
C ILE A 161 22.31 -18.49 -0.17
N PRO A 162 23.56 -18.08 0.18
CA PRO A 162 24.35 -17.06 -0.51
C PRO A 162 24.79 -17.52 -1.90
N VAL A 163 25.00 -16.57 -2.79
CA VAL A 163 25.49 -16.86 -4.18
C VAL A 163 26.99 -17.10 -4.20
N GLU A 164 27.73 -16.43 -3.30
CA GLU A 164 29.19 -16.57 -3.15
C GLU A 164 29.56 -17.03 -1.74
N GLU A 165 30.71 -17.71 -1.61
CA GLU A 165 31.21 -18.22 -0.31
C GLU A 165 31.38 -17.12 0.76
N LYS A 166 31.67 -15.88 0.37
CA LYS A 166 31.79 -14.74 1.28
C LYS A 166 30.51 -14.46 2.08
N GLY A 167 29.34 -14.85 1.57
CA GLY A 167 28.06 -14.78 2.27
C GLY A 167 27.96 -15.74 3.46
N GLY A 168 28.87 -16.70 3.56
CA GLY A 168 28.86 -17.72 4.62
C GLY A 168 27.74 -18.71 4.47
N SER A 169 27.10 -19.12 5.56
CA SER A 169 25.94 -20.03 5.52
C SER A 169 24.62 -19.27 5.40
N ALA A 170 23.68 -19.86 4.67
CA ALA A 170 22.31 -19.35 4.59
C ALA A 170 21.64 -19.27 5.99
N PRO A 171 20.77 -18.29 6.26
CA PRO A 171 19.88 -18.37 7.40
C PRO A 171 18.83 -19.48 7.23
N GLU A 172 18.27 -19.95 8.34
CA GLU A 172 17.18 -20.94 8.31
C GLU A 172 15.95 -20.37 7.56
N TYR A 173 15.63 -19.11 7.83
CA TYR A 173 14.61 -18.38 7.11
C TYR A 173 15.00 -16.90 7.03
N ILE A 174 14.75 -16.29 5.87
CA ILE A 174 14.84 -14.84 5.68
C ILE A 174 13.73 -14.36 4.74
N ALA A 175 13.04 -13.30 5.15
CA ALA A 175 12.16 -12.55 4.27
C ALA A 175 12.78 -11.18 4.02
N VAL A 176 12.96 -10.84 2.74
CA VAL A 176 13.55 -9.57 2.31
C VAL A 176 12.56 -8.79 1.47
N ARG A 177 12.61 -7.46 1.60
CA ARG A 177 11.78 -6.54 0.83
C ARG A 177 12.64 -5.77 -0.16
N GLY A 178 12.10 -5.60 -1.37
CA GLY A 178 12.70 -4.78 -2.41
C GLY A 178 11.65 -4.18 -3.32
N GLU A 179 12.14 -3.52 -4.38
CA GLU A 179 11.30 -2.93 -5.42
C GLU A 179 11.67 -3.57 -6.77
N ALA A 180 10.67 -4.12 -7.44
CA ALA A 180 10.81 -4.63 -8.81
C ALA A 180 10.43 -3.55 -9.81
N PHE A 181 11.24 -3.36 -10.85
CA PHE A 181 11.11 -2.28 -11.81
C PHE A 181 11.70 -2.68 -13.18
N ILE A 182 11.62 -1.75 -14.13
CA ILE A 182 12.27 -1.87 -15.45
C ILE A 182 13.18 -0.64 -15.61
N ASN A 183 14.43 -0.84 -16.04
CA ASN A 183 15.32 0.27 -16.36
C ASN A 183 14.76 1.10 -17.53
N ILE A 184 15.05 2.39 -17.54
CA ILE A 184 14.55 3.32 -18.57
C ILE A 184 14.93 2.83 -19.98
N ARG A 185 16.21 2.51 -20.20
CA ARG A 185 16.69 2.00 -21.48
C ARG A 185 16.00 0.71 -21.92
N ASP A 186 15.82 -0.23 -21.00
CA ASP A 186 15.17 -1.52 -21.29
C ASP A 186 13.67 -1.34 -21.59
N PHE A 187 13.04 -0.36 -20.96
CA PHE A 187 11.65 0.03 -21.23
C PHE A 187 11.50 0.63 -22.64
N GLU A 188 12.43 1.50 -23.06
CA GLU A 188 12.46 2.07 -24.41
C GLU A 188 12.62 0.98 -25.48
N VAL A 189 13.56 0.04 -25.27
CA VAL A 189 13.77 -1.10 -26.18
C VAL A 189 12.55 -2.01 -26.22
N LEU A 190 11.88 -2.24 -25.09
CA LEU A 190 10.63 -3.01 -25.05
C LEU A 190 9.55 -2.34 -25.90
N ASN A 191 9.33 -1.04 -25.74
CA ASN A 191 8.32 -0.29 -26.50
C ASN A 191 8.63 -0.25 -27.99
N GLN A 192 9.90 -0.08 -28.37
CA GLN A 192 10.30 -0.13 -29.79
C GLN A 192 9.96 -1.48 -30.43
N ARG A 193 10.25 -2.59 -29.75
CA ARG A 193 9.87 -3.95 -30.24
C ARG A 193 8.37 -4.13 -30.39
N LEU A 194 7.56 -3.60 -29.44
CA LEU A 194 6.10 -3.67 -29.52
C LEU A 194 5.56 -2.84 -30.70
N GLU A 195 6.13 -1.65 -30.92
CA GLU A 195 5.76 -0.79 -32.05
C GLU A 195 6.10 -1.45 -33.39
N GLU A 196 7.29 -2.04 -33.53
CA GLU A 196 7.72 -2.80 -34.72
C GLU A 196 6.81 -4.00 -34.99
N ALA A 197 6.29 -4.65 -33.92
CA ALA A 197 5.34 -5.74 -34.02
C ALA A 197 3.88 -5.28 -34.26
N GLY A 198 3.60 -3.97 -34.27
CA GLY A 198 2.24 -3.42 -34.37
C GLY A 198 1.39 -3.62 -33.12
N GLU A 199 2.03 -3.88 -31.97
CA GLU A 199 1.39 -4.07 -30.69
C GLU A 199 1.30 -2.76 -29.90
N LYS A 200 0.41 -2.72 -28.91
CA LYS A 200 0.24 -1.54 -28.06
C LYS A 200 1.45 -1.35 -27.14
N THR A 201 2.07 -0.18 -27.22
CA THR A 201 3.16 0.23 -26.33
C THR A 201 2.69 0.52 -24.89
N TYR A 202 3.61 0.45 -23.95
CA TYR A 202 3.38 0.79 -22.56
C TYR A 202 3.68 2.27 -22.32
N LEU A 203 2.96 2.88 -21.35
CA LEU A 203 3.07 4.31 -21.07
C LEU A 203 4.04 4.63 -19.92
N ASN A 204 4.32 3.68 -19.04
CA ASN A 204 5.07 3.95 -17.80
C ASN A 204 5.80 2.69 -17.31
N PRO A 205 7.12 2.77 -17.00
CA PRO A 205 7.91 1.63 -16.55
C PRO A 205 7.35 0.96 -15.29
N ARG A 206 6.91 1.75 -14.29
CA ARG A 206 6.32 1.24 -13.04
C ARG A 206 5.07 0.39 -13.28
N ASN A 207 4.10 0.93 -14.04
CA ASN A 207 2.87 0.22 -14.33
C ASN A 207 3.12 -1.02 -15.18
N THR A 208 4.11 -0.96 -16.07
CA THR A 208 4.55 -2.11 -16.88
C THR A 208 5.17 -3.19 -16.00
N ALA A 209 6.04 -2.82 -15.05
CA ALA A 209 6.61 -3.76 -14.09
C ALA A 209 5.53 -4.42 -13.24
N ALA A 210 4.62 -3.61 -12.66
CA ALA A 210 3.52 -4.11 -11.84
C ALA A 210 2.56 -5.03 -12.61
N GLY A 211 2.20 -4.66 -13.85
CA GLY A 211 1.36 -5.48 -14.73
C GLY A 211 2.06 -6.77 -15.17
N SER A 212 3.37 -6.71 -15.43
CA SER A 212 4.16 -7.88 -15.82
C SER A 212 4.28 -8.91 -14.70
N LEU A 213 4.45 -8.47 -13.45
CA LEU A 213 4.52 -9.36 -12.30
C LEU A 213 3.17 -9.96 -11.88
N ARG A 214 2.07 -9.44 -12.40
CA ARG A 214 0.72 -9.94 -12.15
C ARG A 214 0.12 -10.63 -13.38
N GLN A 215 0.97 -11.24 -14.21
CA GLN A 215 0.53 -12.16 -15.28
C GLN A 215 0.26 -13.55 -14.70
N LEU A 216 -0.84 -14.14 -15.10
CA LEU A 216 -1.17 -15.53 -14.73
C LEU A 216 -0.25 -16.54 -15.43
N ASP A 217 0.26 -16.19 -16.60
CA ASP A 217 1.27 -16.92 -17.35
C ASP A 217 2.65 -16.28 -17.14
N SER A 218 3.51 -16.95 -16.40
CA SER A 218 4.86 -16.48 -16.11
C SER A 218 5.77 -16.43 -17.35
N SER A 219 5.42 -17.10 -18.46
CA SER A 219 6.17 -17.00 -19.72
C SER A 219 6.11 -15.59 -20.31
N ILE A 220 4.99 -14.87 -20.11
CA ILE A 220 4.84 -13.47 -20.48
C ILE A 220 5.75 -12.59 -19.61
N THR A 221 5.82 -12.86 -18.30
CA THR A 221 6.72 -12.17 -17.38
C THR A 221 8.18 -12.35 -17.76
N ALA A 222 8.57 -13.58 -18.15
CA ALA A 222 9.93 -13.92 -18.54
C ALA A 222 10.44 -13.14 -19.77
N GLN A 223 9.55 -12.65 -20.63
CA GLN A 223 9.87 -11.83 -21.80
C GLN A 223 10.05 -10.33 -21.46
N ARG A 224 9.78 -9.94 -20.21
CA ARG A 224 9.90 -8.55 -19.76
C ARG A 224 11.26 -8.33 -19.11
N PRO A 225 11.93 -7.20 -19.36
CA PRO A 225 13.24 -6.89 -18.80
C PRO A 225 13.13 -6.39 -17.35
N LEU A 226 12.53 -7.22 -16.49
CA LEU A 226 12.36 -6.91 -15.09
C LEU A 226 13.66 -7.07 -14.31
N THR A 227 13.89 -6.16 -13.39
CA THR A 227 14.94 -6.24 -12.37
C THR A 227 14.38 -5.87 -11.01
N MET A 228 15.17 -6.04 -9.95
CA MET A 228 14.79 -5.73 -8.58
C MET A 228 15.98 -5.20 -7.81
N LEU A 229 15.75 -4.29 -6.86
CA LEU A 229 16.70 -3.93 -5.81
C LEU A 229 16.11 -4.23 -4.44
N VAL A 230 16.90 -4.87 -3.59
CA VAL A 230 16.53 -5.26 -2.22
C VAL A 230 17.13 -4.26 -1.24
N TYR A 231 16.34 -3.82 -0.25
CA TYR A 231 16.72 -2.75 0.65
C TYR A 231 16.32 -2.95 2.12
N GLN A 232 15.68 -4.07 2.46
CA GLN A 232 15.21 -4.32 3.84
C GLN A 232 15.13 -5.81 4.13
N ILE A 233 15.51 -6.20 5.34
CA ILE A 233 15.16 -7.49 5.93
C ILE A 233 13.85 -7.30 6.71
N VAL A 234 12.81 -8.07 6.39
CA VAL A 234 11.53 -8.07 7.10
C VAL A 234 11.64 -8.95 8.35
N THR A 235 12.23 -10.12 8.19
CA THR A 235 12.54 -11.05 9.29
C THR A 235 13.69 -11.96 8.92
N ILE A 236 14.41 -12.48 9.92
CA ILE A 236 15.50 -13.43 9.76
C ILE A 236 15.51 -14.39 10.95
N GLU A 237 15.74 -15.69 10.68
CA GLU A 237 15.84 -16.76 11.68
C GLU A 237 17.15 -17.55 11.49
N GLY A 238 17.71 -18.06 12.58
CA GLY A 238 18.96 -18.81 12.56
C GLY A 238 20.24 -17.95 12.42
N LYS A 239 20.10 -16.62 12.33
CA LYS A 239 21.18 -15.63 12.26
C LYS A 239 20.82 -14.38 13.05
N SER A 240 21.84 -13.62 13.50
CA SER A 240 21.63 -12.30 14.09
C SER A 240 21.21 -11.28 13.05
N THR A 241 20.22 -10.45 13.39
CA THR A 241 19.82 -9.31 12.58
C THR A 241 20.93 -8.25 12.61
N PRO A 242 21.31 -7.64 11.46
CA PRO A 242 22.21 -6.49 11.44
C PRO A 242 21.70 -5.37 12.35
N ALA A 243 22.62 -4.67 13.02
CA ALA A 243 22.27 -3.61 13.97
C ALA A 243 21.90 -2.29 13.27
N THR A 244 22.43 -2.06 12.08
CA THR A 244 22.24 -0.82 11.34
C THR A 244 21.67 -1.07 9.93
N GLN A 245 21.06 -0.02 9.35
CA GLN A 245 20.58 -0.09 7.96
C GLN A 245 21.74 -0.27 6.99
N TRP A 246 22.89 0.37 7.25
CA TRP A 246 24.07 0.21 6.42
C TRP A 246 24.60 -1.23 6.43
N GLU A 247 24.70 -1.86 7.61
CA GLU A 247 25.05 -3.26 7.73
C GLU A 247 24.01 -4.19 7.06
N THR A 248 22.72 -3.82 7.10
CA THR A 248 21.67 -4.55 6.40
C THR A 248 21.92 -4.58 4.90
N LEU A 249 22.26 -3.44 4.29
CA LEU A 249 22.56 -3.37 2.86
C LEU A 249 23.81 -4.19 2.50
N GLN A 250 24.84 -4.16 3.38
CA GLN A 250 26.04 -4.98 3.19
C GLN A 250 25.73 -6.47 3.29
N TYR A 251 24.99 -6.88 4.33
CA TYR A 251 24.58 -8.27 4.52
C TYR A 251 23.79 -8.79 3.32
N LEU A 252 22.82 -8.02 2.81
CA LEU A 252 22.05 -8.39 1.63
C LEU A 252 22.93 -8.56 0.40
N ARG A 253 23.91 -7.67 0.21
CA ARG A 253 24.89 -7.77 -0.90
C ARG A 253 25.76 -9.02 -0.78
N ASP A 254 26.22 -9.34 0.44
CA ASP A 254 27.04 -10.54 0.68
C ASP A 254 26.25 -11.84 0.48
N MET A 255 24.92 -11.81 0.71
CA MET A 255 24.02 -12.92 0.35
C MET A 255 23.79 -13.05 -1.18
N GLY A 256 24.18 -12.08 -1.99
CA GLY A 256 24.00 -12.08 -3.45
C GLY A 256 22.74 -11.38 -3.93
N PHE A 257 22.04 -10.63 -3.04
CA PHE A 257 20.91 -9.81 -3.48
C PHE A 257 21.39 -8.57 -4.23
N PRO A 258 20.66 -8.13 -5.27
CA PRO A 258 20.88 -6.85 -5.91
C PRO A 258 20.52 -5.72 -4.93
N VAL A 259 21.51 -4.93 -4.55
CA VAL A 259 21.39 -3.77 -3.64
C VAL A 259 21.89 -2.54 -4.36
N THR A 260 21.20 -1.41 -4.19
CA THR A 260 21.62 -0.15 -4.83
C THR A 260 23.09 0.18 -4.50
N PRO A 261 23.90 0.54 -5.50
CA PRO A 261 25.24 1.08 -5.27
C PRO A 261 25.22 2.54 -4.78
N ASP A 262 24.08 3.23 -4.98
CA ASP A 262 23.93 4.67 -4.71
C ASP A 262 23.55 4.99 -3.26
N ALA A 263 23.41 3.98 -2.37
CA ALA A 263 23.13 4.25 -0.97
C ALA A 263 24.25 5.10 -0.34
N GLU A 264 23.87 6.13 0.42
CA GLU A 264 24.81 7.06 1.05
C GLU A 264 24.62 7.07 2.59
N ARG A 265 25.70 6.85 3.34
CA ARG A 265 25.68 6.91 4.80
C ARG A 265 26.06 8.31 5.28
N CYS A 266 25.22 8.92 6.09
CA CYS A 266 25.42 10.24 6.70
C CYS A 266 25.56 10.10 8.21
N HIS A 267 26.54 10.78 8.79
CA HIS A 267 26.85 10.64 10.22
C HIS A 267 26.01 11.55 11.11
N ASP A 268 25.45 12.61 10.57
CA ASP A 268 24.68 13.62 11.27
C ASP A 268 23.63 14.28 10.37
N ILE A 269 22.81 15.15 10.97
CA ILE A 269 21.74 15.89 10.27
C ILE A 269 22.30 16.81 9.18
N ASP A 270 23.44 17.46 9.40
CA ASP A 270 24.00 18.44 8.44
C ASP A 270 24.52 17.74 7.18
N SER A 271 25.22 16.62 7.35
CA SER A 271 25.66 15.78 6.23
C SER A 271 24.47 15.19 5.46
N MET A 272 23.43 14.77 6.17
CA MET A 272 22.20 14.24 5.58
C MET A 272 21.46 15.29 4.75
N LEU A 273 21.31 16.52 5.26
CA LEU A 273 20.65 17.60 4.51
C LEU A 273 21.43 17.99 3.26
N LYS A 274 22.77 18.08 3.35
CA LYS A 274 23.61 18.32 2.16
C LYS A 274 23.52 17.20 1.13
N ALA A 275 23.42 15.94 1.59
CA ALA A 275 23.19 14.81 0.70
C ALA A 275 21.82 14.92 0.02
N CYS A 276 20.76 15.24 0.75
CA CYS A 276 19.42 15.48 0.18
C CYS A 276 19.45 16.57 -0.91
N GLU A 277 20.14 17.69 -0.68
CA GLU A 277 20.28 18.75 -1.70
C GLU A 277 20.93 18.24 -3.00
N ARG A 278 22.05 17.49 -2.88
CA ARG A 278 22.70 16.89 -4.04
C ARG A 278 21.78 15.93 -4.79
N TRP A 279 21.05 15.12 -4.07
CA TRP A 279 20.13 14.12 -4.67
C TRP A 279 18.97 14.79 -5.39
N LEU A 280 18.41 15.87 -4.84
CA LEU A 280 17.35 16.64 -5.49
C LEU A 280 17.76 17.20 -6.85
N GLN A 281 19.07 17.52 -7.04
CA GLN A 281 19.64 18.04 -8.28
C GLN A 281 20.08 16.93 -9.25
N SER A 282 20.10 15.67 -8.82
CA SER A 282 20.71 14.56 -9.55
C SER A 282 19.70 13.47 -9.93
N ARG A 283 18.42 13.82 -10.09
CA ARG A 283 17.34 12.87 -10.38
C ARG A 283 17.62 12.03 -11.63
N ASP A 284 18.13 12.65 -12.69
CA ASP A 284 18.30 12.02 -14.01
C ASP A 284 19.57 11.13 -14.11
N ARG A 285 20.33 10.97 -13.03
CA ARG A 285 21.51 10.09 -13.00
C ARG A 285 21.19 8.60 -12.89
N PHE A 286 19.98 8.26 -12.43
CA PHE A 286 19.58 6.88 -12.20
C PHE A 286 19.16 6.20 -13.51
N PRO A 287 19.56 4.95 -13.75
CA PRO A 287 19.13 4.18 -14.92
C PRO A 287 17.66 3.71 -14.83
N PHE A 288 16.96 4.03 -13.75
CA PHE A 288 15.57 3.69 -13.47
C PHE A 288 14.81 4.90 -12.93
N GLU A 289 13.49 4.86 -12.99
CA GLU A 289 12.65 5.92 -12.44
C GLU A 289 12.71 5.96 -10.91
N VAL A 290 12.91 7.17 -10.40
CA VAL A 290 12.92 7.50 -8.98
C VAL A 290 11.99 8.66 -8.70
N ASP A 291 11.19 8.57 -7.64
CA ASP A 291 10.26 9.62 -7.24
C ASP A 291 10.72 10.41 -6.01
N GLY A 292 11.90 10.08 -5.48
CA GLY A 292 12.47 10.75 -4.31
C GLY A 292 13.69 10.05 -3.72
N VAL A 293 13.97 10.40 -2.49
CA VAL A 293 15.02 9.83 -1.62
C VAL A 293 14.38 9.26 -0.38
N VAL A 294 14.72 8.04 0.00
CA VAL A 294 14.33 7.48 1.29
C VAL A 294 15.43 7.76 2.31
N ILE A 295 15.07 8.44 3.38
CA ILE A 295 15.93 8.73 4.52
C ILE A 295 15.56 7.76 5.64
N LYS A 296 16.52 7.01 6.16
CA LYS A 296 16.33 6.06 7.26
C LYS A 296 17.31 6.35 8.38
N LEU A 297 16.88 6.23 9.64
CA LEU A 297 17.81 6.13 10.76
C LEU A 297 18.71 4.90 10.56
N ASP A 298 20.01 5.05 10.77
CA ASP A 298 20.96 3.95 10.58
C ASP A 298 20.82 2.90 11.69
N ASP A 299 20.58 3.32 12.93
CA ASP A 299 20.33 2.41 14.08
C ASP A 299 18.91 1.83 14.00
N LEU A 300 18.80 0.54 13.66
CA LEU A 300 17.53 -0.16 13.49
C LEU A 300 16.76 -0.33 14.82
N ARG A 301 17.48 -0.48 15.95
CA ARG A 301 16.84 -0.60 17.26
C ARG A 301 16.20 0.73 17.65
N LEU A 302 16.93 1.83 17.49
CA LEU A 302 16.41 3.16 17.74
C LEU A 302 15.22 3.48 16.83
N ALA A 303 15.29 3.10 15.54
CA ALA A 303 14.19 3.26 14.60
C ALA A 303 12.93 2.49 15.05
N ALA A 304 13.08 1.27 15.57
CA ALA A 304 12.00 0.47 16.15
C ALA A 304 11.43 1.09 17.43
N ASP A 305 12.30 1.58 18.33
CA ASP A 305 11.88 2.24 19.58
C ASP A 305 11.04 3.50 19.35
N LEU A 306 11.27 4.24 18.25
CA LEU A 306 10.45 5.40 17.86
C LEU A 306 9.02 5.01 17.49
N GLY A 307 8.80 3.77 17.07
CA GLY A 307 7.50 3.22 16.72
C GLY A 307 6.93 3.73 15.38
N ILE A 308 5.63 3.50 15.21
CA ILE A 308 4.90 3.70 13.96
C ILE A 308 3.71 4.65 14.22
N VAL A 309 3.31 5.43 13.22
CA VAL A 309 2.07 6.21 13.22
C VAL A 309 1.23 5.80 12.02
N GLY A 310 0.09 5.18 12.25
CA GLY A 310 -0.69 4.57 11.18
C GLY A 310 0.10 3.43 10.50
N LYS A 311 0.48 3.64 9.25
CA LYS A 311 1.32 2.70 8.46
C LYS A 311 2.75 3.22 8.23
N ASP A 312 3.15 4.34 8.85
CA ASP A 312 4.44 4.99 8.59
C ASP A 312 5.38 4.88 9.79
N PRO A 313 6.60 4.31 9.63
CA PRO A 313 7.60 4.27 10.68
C PRO A 313 8.16 5.68 10.93
N ARG A 314 8.28 6.09 12.21
CA ARG A 314 8.83 7.40 12.55
C ARG A 314 10.31 7.55 12.22
N GLY A 315 11.06 6.43 12.23
CA GLY A 315 12.49 6.39 11.92
C GLY A 315 12.84 6.48 10.43
N ALA A 316 11.86 6.64 9.54
CA ALA A 316 12.08 6.76 8.10
C ALA A 316 11.17 7.82 7.46
N LEU A 317 11.65 8.44 6.37
CA LEU A 317 10.97 9.50 5.66
C LEU A 317 11.27 9.41 4.15
N ALA A 318 10.30 9.70 3.30
CA ALA A 318 10.48 9.83 1.85
C ALA A 318 10.50 11.31 1.46
N LEU A 319 11.67 11.84 1.08
CA LEU A 319 11.78 13.15 0.48
C LEU A 319 11.50 13.03 -1.02
N LYS A 320 10.38 13.58 -1.48
CA LYS A 320 9.94 13.55 -2.87
C LYS A 320 10.73 14.52 -3.73
N PHE A 321 11.11 14.08 -4.93
CA PHE A 321 11.65 15.00 -5.92
C PHE A 321 10.59 16.02 -6.35
N PRO A 322 11.02 17.25 -6.71
CA PRO A 322 10.11 18.21 -7.31
C PRO A 322 9.44 17.60 -8.55
N ALA A 323 8.13 17.76 -8.64
CA ALA A 323 7.40 17.26 -9.78
C ALA A 323 7.79 18.02 -11.04
N ARG A 324 7.83 17.34 -12.19
CA ARG A 324 8.10 17.96 -13.48
C ARG A 324 6.92 18.87 -13.87
N GLU A 325 7.22 20.08 -14.28
CA GLU A 325 6.25 21.09 -14.73
C GLU A 325 6.34 21.25 -16.25
N VAL A 326 5.20 21.25 -16.92
CA VAL A 326 5.10 21.48 -18.36
C VAL A 326 3.91 22.36 -18.67
N THR A 327 3.92 23.04 -19.83
CA THR A 327 2.79 23.86 -20.27
C THR A 327 2.04 23.20 -21.43
N THR A 328 0.70 23.34 -21.41
CA THR A 328 -0.18 22.86 -22.47
C THR A 328 -1.39 23.80 -22.61
N SER A 329 -2.21 23.63 -23.66
CA SER A 329 -3.43 24.39 -23.86
C SER A 329 -4.61 23.74 -23.14
N LEU A 330 -5.42 24.55 -22.43
CA LEU A 330 -6.65 24.15 -21.81
C LEU A 330 -7.81 24.25 -22.82
N ASN A 331 -8.28 23.10 -23.30
CA ASN A 331 -9.31 23.06 -24.33
C ASN A 331 -10.72 23.22 -23.74
N ASP A 332 -10.96 22.61 -22.56
CA ASP A 332 -12.25 22.65 -21.86
C ASP A 332 -12.08 22.29 -20.38
N ILE A 333 -13.14 22.50 -19.58
CA ILE A 333 -13.23 22.11 -18.17
C ILE A 333 -14.41 21.16 -17.99
N GLY A 334 -14.11 19.89 -17.74
CA GLY A 334 -15.09 18.87 -17.39
C GLY A 334 -15.39 18.87 -15.88
N VAL A 335 -16.51 18.23 -15.50
CA VAL A 335 -16.90 18.09 -14.08
C VAL A 335 -17.27 16.65 -13.79
N ASN A 336 -16.59 16.05 -12.85
CA ASN A 336 -16.92 14.74 -12.29
C ASN A 336 -17.82 14.88 -11.06
N VAL A 337 -18.73 13.93 -10.89
CA VAL A 337 -19.57 13.84 -9.68
C VAL A 337 -19.05 12.70 -8.81
N GLY A 338 -18.57 13.05 -7.63
CA GLY A 338 -18.05 12.11 -6.65
C GLY A 338 -19.15 11.29 -5.95
N ARG A 339 -18.75 10.31 -5.18
CA ARG A 339 -19.62 9.43 -4.39
C ARG A 339 -20.59 10.16 -3.46
N THR A 340 -20.12 11.22 -2.83
CA THR A 340 -20.91 12.07 -1.91
C THR A 340 -21.68 13.19 -2.62
N GLY A 341 -21.70 13.18 -3.95
CA GLY A 341 -22.31 14.24 -4.76
C GLY A 341 -21.40 15.43 -5.03
N VAL A 342 -20.21 15.49 -4.48
CA VAL A 342 -19.25 16.59 -4.71
C VAL A 342 -18.89 16.67 -6.19
N LEU A 343 -19.03 17.88 -6.76
CA LEU A 343 -18.62 18.19 -8.12
C LEU A 343 -17.14 18.59 -8.11
N THR A 344 -16.33 17.83 -8.86
CA THR A 344 -14.88 18.09 -8.95
C THR A 344 -14.53 18.45 -10.41
N PRO A 345 -14.08 19.71 -10.66
CA PRO A 345 -13.66 20.12 -11.98
C PRO A 345 -12.30 19.51 -12.37
N TYR A 346 -12.13 19.23 -13.66
CA TYR A 346 -10.87 18.81 -14.24
C TYR A 346 -10.62 19.46 -15.60
N ALA A 347 -9.35 19.73 -15.89
CA ALA A 347 -8.92 20.27 -17.17
C ALA A 347 -8.93 19.18 -18.26
N ILE A 348 -9.46 19.50 -19.42
CA ILE A 348 -9.33 18.76 -20.67
C ILE A 348 -8.34 19.54 -21.53
N MET A 349 -7.19 18.93 -21.85
CA MET A 349 -6.02 19.63 -22.38
C MET A 349 -5.56 19.01 -23.69
N GLU A 350 -4.78 19.80 -24.47
CA GLU A 350 -3.93 19.21 -25.48
C GLU A 350 -3.00 18.17 -24.84
N PRO A 351 -2.87 16.98 -25.44
CA PRO A 351 -2.00 15.94 -24.92
C PRO A 351 -0.57 16.44 -24.77
N VAL A 352 0.01 16.26 -23.58
CA VAL A 352 1.38 16.69 -23.30
C VAL A 352 2.08 15.62 -22.46
N GLU A 353 3.35 15.42 -22.75
CA GLU A 353 4.19 14.48 -22.00
C GLU A 353 4.66 15.09 -20.69
N VAL A 354 4.42 14.39 -19.57
CA VAL A 354 4.86 14.75 -18.22
C VAL A 354 5.43 13.52 -17.53
N GLY A 355 6.74 13.48 -17.36
CA GLY A 355 7.40 12.36 -16.68
C GLY A 355 7.16 11.01 -17.38
N GLY A 356 7.38 10.96 -18.71
CA GLY A 356 7.22 9.74 -19.52
C GLY A 356 5.78 9.29 -19.76
N VAL A 357 4.77 10.11 -19.43
CA VAL A 357 3.35 9.80 -19.63
C VAL A 357 2.65 10.91 -20.38
N ILE A 358 1.85 10.55 -21.38
CA ILE A 358 0.99 11.51 -22.09
C ILE A 358 -0.24 11.79 -21.22
N VAL A 359 -0.35 13.03 -20.76
CA VAL A 359 -1.43 13.56 -19.94
C VAL A 359 -2.40 14.34 -20.81
N LYS A 360 -3.70 14.00 -20.72
CA LYS A 360 -4.81 14.67 -21.43
C LYS A 360 -5.77 15.37 -20.47
N GLN A 361 -5.72 15.03 -19.19
CA GLN A 361 -6.57 15.57 -18.15
C GLN A 361 -5.77 15.83 -16.88
N ALA A 362 -6.12 16.90 -16.14
CA ALA A 362 -5.51 17.24 -14.86
C ALA A 362 -6.58 17.76 -13.90
N THR A 363 -6.42 17.54 -12.60
CA THR A 363 -7.38 18.08 -11.63
C THR A 363 -7.26 19.59 -11.51
N LEU A 364 -8.40 20.24 -11.31
CA LEU A 364 -8.54 21.66 -10.98
C LEU A 364 -8.97 21.84 -9.51
N HIS A 365 -8.86 20.80 -8.70
CA HIS A 365 -9.20 20.74 -7.29
C HIS A 365 -10.69 21.04 -7.02
N ASN A 366 -11.10 22.31 -7.13
CA ASN A 366 -12.47 22.79 -6.91
C ASN A 366 -12.73 24.06 -7.73
N PHE A 367 -13.94 24.58 -7.70
CA PHE A 367 -14.31 25.78 -8.49
C PHE A 367 -13.69 27.07 -7.94
N ASP A 368 -13.51 27.18 -6.63
CA ASP A 368 -12.86 28.34 -5.99
C ASP A 368 -11.40 28.46 -6.45
N TYR A 369 -10.72 27.32 -6.64
CA TYR A 369 -9.35 27.29 -7.17
C TYR A 369 -9.28 27.84 -8.61
N ILE A 370 -10.28 27.53 -9.46
CA ILE A 370 -10.36 28.06 -10.82
C ILE A 370 -10.53 29.58 -10.78
N GLU A 371 -11.41 30.08 -9.90
CA GLU A 371 -11.65 31.52 -9.72
C GLU A 371 -10.45 32.25 -9.12
N GLU A 372 -9.86 31.72 -8.03
CA GLU A 372 -8.67 32.29 -7.38
C GLU A 372 -7.49 32.42 -8.32
N LYS A 373 -7.26 31.40 -9.17
CA LYS A 373 -6.16 31.39 -10.15
C LYS A 373 -6.51 32.06 -11.46
N ASP A 374 -7.74 32.51 -11.65
CA ASP A 374 -8.27 33.09 -12.91
C ASP A 374 -7.99 32.15 -14.11
N ILE A 375 -8.26 30.84 -13.95
CA ILE A 375 -8.07 29.86 -15.01
C ILE A 375 -9.23 29.94 -16.00
N ARG A 376 -8.94 30.11 -17.29
CA ARG A 376 -9.93 30.29 -18.35
C ARG A 376 -9.79 29.22 -19.42
N ILE A 377 -10.90 28.82 -20.02
CA ILE A 377 -10.88 27.94 -21.22
C ILE A 377 -10.15 28.67 -22.33
N GLY A 378 -9.20 28.01 -22.98
CA GLY A 378 -8.32 28.59 -23.97
C GLY A 378 -6.95 29.05 -23.43
N ASP A 379 -6.77 29.07 -22.11
CA ASP A 379 -5.48 29.40 -21.51
C ASP A 379 -4.38 28.42 -21.90
N ARG A 380 -3.17 28.91 -22.00
CA ARG A 380 -2.00 28.08 -21.80
C ARG A 380 -1.78 27.90 -20.30
N ILE A 381 -1.85 26.65 -19.84
CA ILE A 381 -1.77 26.31 -18.42
C ILE A 381 -0.45 25.60 -18.09
N LEU A 382 0.05 25.85 -16.89
CA LEU A 382 1.16 25.14 -16.29
C LEU A 382 0.59 23.95 -15.49
N ILE A 383 1.03 22.76 -15.84
CA ILE A 383 0.63 21.53 -15.16
C ILE A 383 1.79 20.87 -14.46
N LYS A 384 1.48 20.15 -13.40
CA LYS A 384 2.43 19.42 -12.56
C LYS A 384 1.86 18.07 -12.22
N ARG A 385 2.71 17.05 -12.17
CA ARG A 385 2.32 15.70 -11.75
C ARG A 385 2.83 15.45 -10.34
N ALA A 386 1.92 15.48 -9.36
CA ALA A 386 2.25 15.26 -7.95
C ALA A 386 2.57 13.78 -7.69
N GLY A 387 3.74 13.51 -7.13
CA GLY A 387 4.20 12.15 -6.82
C GLY A 387 4.19 11.21 -8.02
N ASP A 388 4.39 11.78 -9.22
CA ASP A 388 4.34 11.09 -10.51
C ASP A 388 3.05 10.29 -10.79
N VAL A 389 1.94 10.59 -10.07
CA VAL A 389 0.66 9.84 -10.20
C VAL A 389 -0.47 10.73 -10.69
N ILE A 390 -0.80 11.82 -10.00
CA ILE A 390 -1.99 12.64 -10.30
C ILE A 390 -1.55 14.00 -10.87
N PRO A 391 -1.86 14.29 -12.17
CA PRO A 391 -1.59 15.61 -12.74
C PRO A 391 -2.59 16.64 -12.21
N TYR A 392 -2.11 17.85 -11.94
CA TYR A 392 -2.96 19.01 -11.60
C TYR A 392 -2.48 20.29 -12.27
N VAL A 393 -3.39 21.22 -12.44
CA VAL A 393 -3.11 22.55 -13.01
C VAL A 393 -2.57 23.45 -11.89
N ILE A 394 -1.41 24.06 -12.09
CA ILE A 394 -0.84 25.05 -11.16
C ILE A 394 -1.50 26.41 -11.35
N GLY A 395 -1.73 26.79 -12.64
CA GLY A 395 -2.36 28.04 -13.01
C GLY A 395 -2.14 28.37 -14.50
N PRO A 396 -2.68 29.50 -14.97
CA PRO A 396 -2.50 29.97 -16.33
C PRO A 396 -1.14 30.65 -16.53
N VAL A 397 -0.61 30.60 -17.75
CA VAL A 397 0.50 31.43 -18.19
C VAL A 397 -0.07 32.73 -18.77
N VAL A 398 -0.31 33.69 -17.88
CA VAL A 398 -1.08 34.91 -18.20
C VAL A 398 -0.44 35.75 -19.31
N ASP A 399 0.88 35.78 -19.38
CA ASP A 399 1.66 36.59 -20.35
C ASP A 399 1.44 36.20 -21.82
N VAL A 400 0.88 35.01 -22.07
CA VAL A 400 0.61 34.51 -23.44
C VAL A 400 -0.88 34.55 -23.81
N ARG A 401 -1.74 35.16 -22.97
CA ARG A 401 -3.15 35.35 -23.28
C ARG A 401 -3.35 36.26 -24.49
N THR A 402 -4.31 35.87 -25.32
CA THR A 402 -4.70 36.59 -26.52
C THR A 402 -5.94 37.47 -26.37
N GLY A 403 -6.68 37.28 -25.25
CA GLY A 403 -7.97 37.94 -24.96
C GLY A 403 -9.18 37.16 -25.49
N SER A 404 -8.95 35.97 -26.06
CA SER A 404 -10.02 35.07 -26.52
C SER A 404 -10.41 34.04 -25.45
N GLU A 405 -9.73 34.02 -24.31
CA GLU A 405 -9.91 33.07 -23.24
C GLU A 405 -11.25 33.31 -22.51
N GLN A 406 -12.00 32.23 -22.28
CA GLN A 406 -13.34 32.30 -21.72
C GLN A 406 -13.33 32.03 -20.21
N VAL A 407 -13.95 32.92 -19.44
CA VAL A 407 -14.13 32.73 -17.98
C VAL A 407 -15.07 31.54 -17.77
N TYR A 408 -14.60 30.57 -16.97
CA TYR A 408 -15.39 29.42 -16.61
C TYR A 408 -16.35 29.75 -15.46
N LYS A 409 -17.56 29.20 -15.49
CA LYS A 409 -18.53 29.30 -14.41
C LYS A 409 -18.99 27.91 -13.99
N PRO A 410 -19.13 27.64 -12.69
CA PRO A 410 -19.66 26.39 -12.19
C PRO A 410 -21.03 26.05 -12.82
N PRO A 411 -21.30 24.77 -13.11
CA PRO A 411 -22.56 24.37 -13.71
C PRO A 411 -23.71 24.59 -12.72
N LYS A 412 -24.84 25.10 -13.19
CA LYS A 412 -26.05 25.26 -12.38
C LYS A 412 -26.76 23.93 -12.12
N ASN A 413 -26.56 22.97 -13.01
CA ASN A 413 -27.17 21.64 -12.95
C ASN A 413 -26.07 20.56 -12.97
N CYS A 414 -26.35 19.45 -12.30
CA CYS A 414 -25.48 18.28 -12.32
C CYS A 414 -25.29 17.76 -13.75
N PRO A 415 -24.06 17.59 -14.25
CA PRO A 415 -23.81 17.16 -15.63
C PRO A 415 -24.35 15.76 -15.95
N THR A 416 -24.57 14.92 -14.91
CA THR A 416 -25.02 13.53 -15.10
C THR A 416 -26.54 13.38 -15.00
N CYS A 417 -27.18 14.00 -13.99
CA CYS A 417 -28.60 13.79 -13.75
C CYS A 417 -29.49 15.01 -14.03
N GLY A 418 -28.92 16.16 -14.39
CA GLY A 418 -29.64 17.39 -14.74
C GLY A 418 -30.30 18.12 -13.57
N GLN A 419 -30.26 17.59 -12.35
CA GLN A 419 -30.82 18.25 -11.16
C GLN A 419 -29.97 19.46 -10.73
N ALA A 420 -30.60 20.45 -10.09
CA ALA A 420 -29.90 21.62 -9.59
C ALA A 420 -28.77 21.25 -8.63
N VAL A 421 -27.67 21.98 -8.73
CA VAL A 421 -26.50 21.84 -7.87
C VAL A 421 -26.65 22.79 -6.70
N GLU A 422 -26.27 22.36 -5.50
CA GLU A 422 -26.25 23.17 -4.30
C GLU A 422 -24.83 23.53 -3.88
N HIS A 423 -24.66 24.75 -3.40
CA HIS A 423 -23.45 25.26 -2.78
C HIS A 423 -23.82 25.84 -1.41
N TYR A 424 -23.26 25.28 -0.34
CA TYR A 424 -23.56 25.70 1.02
C TYR A 424 -22.61 26.80 1.45
N GLU A 425 -23.16 27.80 2.18
CA GLU A 425 -22.38 28.93 2.71
C GLU A 425 -21.26 28.44 3.65
N GLY A 426 -20.02 28.86 3.35
CA GLY A 426 -18.83 28.44 4.10
C GLY A 426 -18.22 27.10 3.66
N GLU A 427 -18.81 26.40 2.69
CA GLU A 427 -18.22 25.20 2.07
C GLU A 427 -17.65 25.51 0.68
N VAL A 428 -16.46 24.95 0.40
CA VAL A 428 -15.78 25.06 -0.91
C VAL A 428 -16.42 24.16 -1.96
N ALA A 429 -17.12 23.11 -1.53
CA ALA A 429 -17.63 22.07 -2.39
C ALA A 429 -19.04 22.37 -2.93
N TRP A 430 -19.26 22.05 -4.20
CA TRP A 430 -20.56 22.08 -4.86
C TRP A 430 -21.12 20.67 -4.92
N TYR A 431 -22.44 20.50 -4.73
CA TYR A 431 -23.06 19.20 -4.54
C TYR A 431 -24.20 18.91 -5.51
N CYS A 432 -24.20 17.75 -6.12
CA CYS A 432 -25.40 17.12 -6.62
C CYS A 432 -26.13 16.44 -5.45
N VAL A 433 -27.25 16.99 -5.02
CA VAL A 433 -28.02 16.46 -3.87
C VAL A 433 -28.96 15.30 -4.24
N ASN A 434 -29.01 14.92 -5.48
CA ASN A 434 -29.83 13.82 -5.96
C ASN A 434 -29.22 12.47 -5.60
N SER A 435 -29.74 11.80 -4.57
CA SER A 435 -29.30 10.46 -4.15
C SER A 435 -29.50 9.35 -5.20
N ALA A 436 -30.34 9.61 -6.21
CA ALA A 436 -30.57 8.73 -7.34
C ALA A 436 -29.69 9.08 -8.58
N CYS A 437 -28.71 9.98 -8.41
CA CYS A 437 -27.82 10.33 -9.50
C CYS A 437 -26.99 9.11 -9.95
N PRO A 438 -27.03 8.73 -11.24
CA PRO A 438 -26.28 7.56 -11.72
C PRO A 438 -24.78 7.61 -11.43
N ALA A 439 -24.17 8.80 -11.52
CA ALA A 439 -22.74 8.95 -11.19
C ALA A 439 -22.44 8.65 -9.72
N GLN A 440 -23.28 9.09 -8.79
CA GLN A 440 -23.15 8.76 -7.37
C GLN A 440 -23.33 7.26 -7.13
N LEU A 441 -24.33 6.65 -7.77
CA LEU A 441 -24.59 5.22 -7.65
C LEU A 441 -23.38 4.40 -8.15
N ILE A 442 -22.85 4.71 -9.33
CA ILE A 442 -21.67 4.04 -9.90
C ILE A 442 -20.50 4.13 -8.91
N ARG A 443 -20.21 5.31 -8.36
CA ARG A 443 -19.11 5.50 -7.41
C ARG A 443 -19.35 4.82 -6.07
N ASN A 444 -20.59 4.77 -5.60
CA ASN A 444 -20.95 4.04 -4.38
C ASN A 444 -20.74 2.53 -4.57
N VAL A 445 -21.17 1.97 -5.70
CA VAL A 445 -20.96 0.55 -6.01
C VAL A 445 -19.47 0.25 -6.22
N GLU A 446 -18.74 1.10 -6.95
CA GLU A 446 -17.28 0.97 -7.12
C GLU A 446 -16.54 0.92 -5.77
N HIS A 447 -16.88 1.83 -4.86
CA HIS A 447 -16.32 1.82 -3.50
C HIS A 447 -16.70 0.54 -2.74
N PHE A 448 -17.97 0.15 -2.78
CA PHE A 448 -18.47 -1.04 -2.08
C PHE A 448 -17.73 -2.32 -2.50
N VAL A 449 -17.44 -2.47 -3.79
CA VAL A 449 -16.77 -3.66 -4.32
C VAL A 449 -15.25 -3.59 -4.24
N SER A 450 -14.69 -2.44 -3.84
CA SER A 450 -13.25 -2.20 -3.80
C SER A 450 -12.52 -3.12 -2.81
N ARG A 451 -11.19 -3.22 -3.00
CA ARG A 451 -10.30 -4.08 -2.21
C ARG A 451 -10.33 -3.80 -0.70
N GLY A 452 -10.45 -2.52 -0.29
CA GLY A 452 -10.55 -2.10 1.11
C GLY A 452 -11.93 -2.30 1.72
N ALA A 453 -12.95 -2.60 0.91
CA ALA A 453 -14.34 -2.81 1.30
C ALA A 453 -14.74 -4.29 1.14
N MET A 454 -15.75 -4.62 0.35
CA MET A 454 -16.23 -6.01 0.20
C MET A 454 -15.32 -6.87 -0.70
N ASP A 455 -14.34 -6.29 -1.42
CA ASP A 455 -13.33 -6.98 -2.24
C ASP A 455 -13.96 -8.00 -3.20
N ILE A 456 -14.85 -7.52 -4.07
CA ILE A 456 -15.51 -8.36 -5.07
C ILE A 456 -14.66 -8.36 -6.35
N VAL A 457 -13.80 -9.37 -6.47
CA VAL A 457 -12.86 -9.49 -7.58
C VAL A 457 -13.62 -9.65 -8.90
N GLY A 458 -13.18 -8.92 -9.94
CA GLY A 458 -13.80 -8.94 -11.26
C GLY A 458 -14.87 -7.87 -11.48
N LEU A 459 -15.30 -7.14 -10.45
CA LEU A 459 -16.27 -6.04 -10.54
C LEU A 459 -15.55 -4.68 -10.65
N GLY A 460 -14.84 -4.46 -11.77
CA GLY A 460 -14.23 -3.16 -12.07
C GLY A 460 -15.26 -2.12 -12.52
N ILE A 461 -14.86 -0.83 -12.55
CA ILE A 461 -15.72 0.32 -12.84
C ILE A 461 -16.55 0.13 -14.11
N ARG A 462 -15.99 -0.39 -15.22
CA ARG A 462 -16.72 -0.61 -16.47
C ARG A 462 -17.88 -1.59 -16.32
N ILE A 463 -17.73 -2.62 -15.49
CA ILE A 463 -18.80 -3.60 -15.24
C ILE A 463 -19.86 -2.98 -14.35
N VAL A 464 -19.44 -2.18 -13.35
CA VAL A 464 -20.36 -1.41 -12.51
C VAL A 464 -21.22 -0.46 -13.38
N GLU A 465 -20.60 0.26 -14.31
CA GLU A 465 -21.30 1.14 -15.28
C GLU A 465 -22.34 0.36 -16.07
N GLN A 466 -21.97 -0.77 -16.68
CA GLN A 466 -22.89 -1.63 -17.44
C GLN A 466 -24.09 -2.12 -16.59
N LEU A 467 -23.82 -2.54 -15.33
CA LEU A 467 -24.88 -3.02 -14.43
C LEU A 467 -25.87 -1.91 -14.04
N VAL A 468 -25.36 -0.70 -13.81
CA VAL A 468 -26.18 0.47 -13.47
C VAL A 468 -26.97 0.95 -14.69
N GLU A 469 -26.34 1.06 -15.86
CA GLU A 469 -26.98 1.47 -17.11
C GLU A 469 -28.05 0.48 -17.56
N ALA A 470 -27.84 -0.82 -17.39
CA ALA A 470 -28.82 -1.87 -17.62
C ALA A 470 -29.96 -1.89 -16.57
N GLY A 471 -29.91 -1.04 -15.53
CA GLY A 471 -30.90 -0.98 -14.46
C GLY A 471 -30.90 -2.20 -13.53
N LEU A 472 -29.91 -3.07 -13.62
CA LEU A 472 -29.78 -4.29 -12.81
C LEU A 472 -29.36 -3.97 -11.37
N VAL A 473 -28.60 -2.89 -11.16
CA VAL A 473 -28.12 -2.41 -9.86
C VAL A 473 -28.62 -0.99 -9.64
N LYS A 474 -29.45 -0.81 -8.62
CA LYS A 474 -30.01 0.48 -8.17
C LYS A 474 -29.49 0.90 -6.79
N ASP A 475 -28.90 -0.02 -6.06
CA ASP A 475 -28.12 0.18 -4.84
C ASP A 475 -27.15 -0.99 -4.65
N VAL A 476 -26.22 -0.87 -3.69
CA VAL A 476 -25.14 -1.86 -3.47
C VAL A 476 -25.66 -3.25 -3.09
N ALA A 477 -26.85 -3.34 -2.48
CA ALA A 477 -27.43 -4.61 -2.07
C ALA A 477 -28.00 -5.42 -3.25
N ASP A 478 -28.30 -4.76 -4.39
CA ASP A 478 -28.80 -5.45 -5.60
C ASP A 478 -27.71 -6.35 -6.21
N LEU A 479 -26.44 -6.11 -5.93
CA LEU A 479 -25.33 -6.99 -6.34
C LEU A 479 -25.55 -8.44 -5.89
N TYR A 480 -26.07 -8.64 -4.68
CA TYR A 480 -26.32 -9.96 -4.09
C TYR A 480 -27.62 -10.64 -4.58
N ARG A 481 -28.35 -9.97 -5.46
CA ARG A 481 -29.59 -10.45 -6.09
C ARG A 481 -29.44 -10.68 -7.60
N LEU A 482 -28.25 -10.44 -8.15
CA LEU A 482 -27.96 -10.66 -9.55
C LEU A 482 -28.10 -12.14 -9.92
N GLN A 483 -28.72 -12.40 -11.06
CA GLN A 483 -28.93 -13.75 -11.59
C GLN A 483 -28.09 -13.94 -12.87
N GLU A 484 -27.66 -15.16 -13.07
CA GLU A 484 -26.83 -15.57 -14.21
C GLU A 484 -27.40 -15.10 -15.56
N ILE A 485 -28.70 -15.31 -15.79
CA ILE A 485 -29.36 -14.96 -17.01
C ILE A 485 -29.31 -13.44 -17.34
N GLN A 486 -29.29 -12.60 -16.32
CA GLN A 486 -29.23 -11.15 -16.49
C GLN A 486 -27.83 -10.70 -16.97
N LEU A 487 -26.78 -11.41 -16.54
CA LEU A 487 -25.39 -11.08 -16.84
C LEU A 487 -25.01 -11.47 -18.29
N TYR A 488 -25.59 -12.52 -18.84
CA TYR A 488 -25.38 -12.91 -20.25
C TYR A 488 -25.82 -11.84 -21.26
N GLY A 489 -26.68 -10.92 -20.85
CA GLY A 489 -27.13 -9.79 -21.70
C GLY A 489 -26.12 -8.64 -21.78
N LEU A 490 -25.03 -8.69 -20.99
CA LEU A 490 -24.06 -7.62 -20.95
C LEU A 490 -22.88 -7.88 -21.90
N GLU A 491 -22.31 -6.81 -22.44
CA GLU A 491 -21.19 -6.89 -23.37
C GLU A 491 -19.95 -7.52 -22.69
N GLY A 492 -19.37 -8.52 -23.36
CA GLY A 492 -18.16 -9.20 -22.90
C GLY A 492 -18.35 -10.20 -21.74
N PHE A 493 -19.62 -10.64 -21.48
CA PHE A 493 -19.91 -11.67 -20.50
C PHE A 493 -20.10 -13.04 -21.17
N ALA A 494 -19.06 -13.86 -21.09
CA ALA A 494 -19.11 -15.29 -21.39
C ALA A 494 -19.31 -16.11 -20.09
N GLN A 495 -19.69 -17.37 -20.25
CA GLN A 495 -20.03 -18.28 -19.14
C GLN A 495 -19.02 -18.22 -17.97
N LYS A 496 -17.74 -18.44 -18.23
CA LYS A 496 -16.68 -18.44 -17.20
C LYS A 496 -16.61 -17.09 -16.43
N LYS A 497 -16.85 -15.97 -17.12
CA LYS A 497 -16.82 -14.64 -16.48
C LYS A 497 -18.03 -14.44 -15.57
N VAL A 498 -19.22 -14.92 -15.99
CA VAL A 498 -20.45 -14.88 -15.19
C VAL A 498 -20.29 -15.71 -13.93
N GLU A 499 -19.84 -16.96 -14.07
CA GLU A 499 -19.60 -17.89 -12.95
C GLU A 499 -18.60 -17.29 -11.95
N ASN A 500 -17.46 -16.78 -12.43
CA ASN A 500 -16.44 -16.16 -11.57
C ASN A 500 -16.96 -14.93 -10.83
N LEU A 501 -17.75 -14.09 -11.50
CA LEU A 501 -18.31 -12.89 -10.87
C LEU A 501 -19.32 -13.24 -9.80
N LEU A 502 -20.25 -14.16 -10.06
CA LEU A 502 -21.24 -14.60 -9.07
C LEU A 502 -20.59 -15.29 -7.89
N ALA A 503 -19.56 -16.11 -8.13
CA ALA A 503 -18.76 -16.73 -7.06
C ALA A 503 -18.03 -15.68 -6.20
N ALA A 504 -17.47 -14.62 -6.80
CA ALA A 504 -16.83 -13.53 -6.08
C ALA A 504 -17.83 -12.72 -5.23
N ILE A 505 -19.02 -12.45 -5.76
CA ILE A 505 -20.11 -11.81 -5.02
C ILE A 505 -20.53 -12.66 -3.84
N ASP A 506 -20.73 -13.97 -4.04
CA ASP A 506 -21.14 -14.87 -2.96
C ASP A 506 -20.08 -14.99 -1.87
N ALA A 507 -18.81 -15.13 -2.24
CA ALA A 507 -17.68 -15.15 -1.31
C ALA A 507 -17.59 -13.87 -0.46
N SER A 508 -18.01 -12.72 -0.98
CA SER A 508 -17.98 -11.45 -0.26
C SER A 508 -18.98 -11.37 0.91
N ARG A 509 -20.02 -12.22 0.95
CA ARG A 509 -21.00 -12.25 2.04
C ARG A 509 -20.37 -12.51 3.41
N ASN A 510 -19.27 -13.25 3.42
CA ASN A 510 -18.53 -13.63 4.64
C ASN A 510 -17.43 -12.62 5.02
N ARG A 511 -17.43 -11.42 4.44
CA ARG A 511 -16.47 -10.38 4.85
C ARG A 511 -16.79 -9.89 6.27
N PRO A 512 -15.76 -9.57 7.07
CA PRO A 512 -15.96 -9.13 8.45
C PRO A 512 -16.63 -7.75 8.54
N LEU A 513 -17.15 -7.42 9.72
CA LEU A 513 -18.00 -6.24 9.97
C LEU A 513 -17.31 -4.93 9.61
N GLU A 514 -16.03 -4.77 9.93
CA GLU A 514 -15.26 -3.57 9.60
C GLU A 514 -15.19 -3.31 8.09
N ARG A 515 -15.15 -4.35 7.29
CA ARG A 515 -15.18 -4.24 5.84
C ARG A 515 -16.53 -3.76 5.33
N LEU A 516 -17.62 -4.25 5.90
CA LEU A 516 -18.96 -3.81 5.55
C LEU A 516 -19.19 -2.37 6.00
N ILE A 517 -18.76 -1.98 7.21
CA ILE A 517 -18.86 -0.58 7.69
C ILE A 517 -18.12 0.36 6.73
N ASN A 518 -16.89 0.02 6.34
CA ASN A 518 -16.15 0.82 5.36
C ASN A 518 -16.87 0.87 4.00
N ALA A 519 -17.43 -0.26 3.54
CA ALA A 519 -18.13 -0.38 2.27
C ALA A 519 -19.39 0.49 2.17
N LEU A 520 -20.10 0.72 3.30
CA LEU A 520 -21.26 1.60 3.36
C LEU A 520 -20.93 3.06 3.06
N GLY A 521 -19.65 3.45 3.13
CA GLY A 521 -19.18 4.75 2.69
C GLY A 521 -19.70 5.92 3.51
N ILE A 522 -19.88 5.76 4.81
CA ILE A 522 -20.31 6.79 5.74
C ILE A 522 -19.26 7.92 5.77
N ARG A 523 -19.70 9.17 5.72
CA ARG A 523 -18.80 10.35 5.71
C ARG A 523 -17.92 10.36 6.96
N GLY A 524 -16.59 10.43 6.77
CA GLY A 524 -15.61 10.42 7.85
C GLY A 524 -15.24 9.02 8.38
N VAL A 525 -15.88 7.96 7.89
CA VAL A 525 -15.58 6.58 8.26
C VAL A 525 -14.78 5.93 7.12
N GLY A 526 -13.46 5.79 7.34
CA GLY A 526 -12.55 5.03 6.47
C GLY A 526 -12.18 3.69 7.08
N GLU A 527 -11.25 2.96 6.45
CA GLU A 527 -10.81 1.61 6.89
C GLU A 527 -10.44 1.56 8.38
N VAL A 528 -9.63 2.51 8.86
CA VAL A 528 -9.18 2.54 10.27
C VAL A 528 -10.34 2.74 11.22
N MET A 529 -11.17 3.76 10.95
CA MET A 529 -12.33 4.05 11.78
C MET A 529 -13.38 2.91 11.76
N ALA A 530 -13.51 2.22 10.62
CA ALA A 530 -14.41 1.07 10.51
C ALA A 530 -13.97 -0.10 11.40
N VAL A 531 -12.65 -0.32 11.55
CA VAL A 531 -12.09 -1.30 12.49
C VAL A 531 -12.42 -0.93 13.93
N ASP A 532 -12.23 0.35 14.30
CA ASP A 532 -12.51 0.82 15.67
C ASP A 532 -13.99 0.73 16.00
N LEU A 533 -14.88 1.08 15.04
CA LEU A 533 -16.33 0.88 15.20
C LEU A 533 -16.72 -0.59 15.34
N ALA A 534 -16.13 -1.48 14.53
CA ALA A 534 -16.41 -2.90 14.58
C ALA A 534 -15.92 -3.58 15.87
N ARG A 535 -14.88 -3.04 16.52
CA ARG A 535 -14.44 -3.52 17.86
C ARG A 535 -15.46 -3.20 18.95
N VAL A 536 -16.15 -2.07 18.81
CA VAL A 536 -17.10 -1.58 19.85
C VAL A 536 -18.50 -2.14 19.62
N PHE A 537 -18.93 -2.22 18.36
CA PHE A 537 -20.29 -2.64 18.03
C PHE A 537 -20.30 -4.05 17.44
N GLN A 538 -21.22 -4.87 17.96
CA GLN A 538 -21.34 -6.28 17.57
C GLN A 538 -21.79 -6.46 16.12
N ASP A 539 -22.68 -5.60 15.65
CA ASP A 539 -23.27 -5.59 14.33
C ASP A 539 -23.75 -4.19 13.91
N LEU A 540 -24.29 -4.06 12.70
CA LEU A 540 -24.84 -2.81 12.21
C LEU A 540 -26.15 -2.38 12.93
N ASP A 541 -26.92 -3.29 13.53
CA ASP A 541 -28.13 -2.94 14.30
C ASP A 541 -27.74 -2.22 15.60
N HIS A 542 -26.64 -2.63 16.25
CA HIS A 542 -26.11 -1.96 17.44
C HIS A 542 -25.48 -0.61 17.08
N LEU A 543 -24.66 -0.58 16.01
CA LEU A 543 -24.09 0.68 15.53
C LEU A 543 -25.17 1.70 15.14
N GLY A 544 -26.24 1.25 14.47
CA GLY A 544 -27.35 2.12 14.06
C GLY A 544 -28.22 2.69 15.19
N LYS A 545 -28.12 2.11 16.41
CA LYS A 545 -28.80 2.58 17.62
C LYS A 545 -27.90 3.48 18.49
N ALA A 546 -26.61 3.60 18.17
CA ALA A 546 -25.66 4.38 18.94
C ALA A 546 -26.03 5.86 18.94
N THR A 547 -25.91 6.50 20.09
CA THR A 547 -26.07 7.95 20.21
C THR A 547 -24.78 8.67 19.81
N PRO A 548 -24.84 9.98 19.49
CA PRO A 548 -23.62 10.76 19.23
C PRO A 548 -22.61 10.73 20.39
N LEU A 549 -23.10 10.57 21.63
CA LEU A 549 -22.24 10.48 22.82
C LEU A 549 -21.53 9.13 22.88
N ASP A 550 -22.21 8.03 22.59
CA ASP A 550 -21.61 6.69 22.54
C ASP A 550 -20.49 6.63 21.49
N LEU A 551 -20.75 7.19 20.32
CA LEU A 551 -19.77 7.26 19.23
C LEU A 551 -18.55 8.11 19.57
N GLN A 552 -18.72 9.24 20.27
CA GLN A 552 -17.61 10.11 20.69
C GLN A 552 -16.73 9.51 21.80
N MET A 553 -17.15 8.41 22.43
CA MET A 553 -16.28 7.63 23.33
C MET A 553 -15.18 6.87 22.61
N ILE A 554 -15.30 6.72 21.29
CA ILE A 554 -14.30 6.01 20.46
C ILE A 554 -13.21 7.01 20.05
N GLU A 555 -11.96 6.63 20.22
CA GLU A 555 -10.82 7.48 19.86
C GLU A 555 -10.84 7.84 18.36
N GLY A 556 -10.67 9.12 18.06
CA GLY A 556 -10.72 9.66 16.70
C GLY A 556 -12.13 10.00 16.19
N VAL A 557 -13.20 9.66 16.91
CA VAL A 557 -14.57 10.05 16.54
C VAL A 557 -14.92 11.41 17.16
N GLY A 558 -14.76 12.45 16.34
CA GLY A 558 -15.22 13.81 16.72
C GLY A 558 -16.73 14.01 16.52
N PRO A 559 -17.28 15.15 17.02
CA PRO A 559 -18.71 15.44 16.90
C PRO A 559 -19.26 15.33 15.47
N ASN A 560 -18.51 15.81 14.49
CA ASN A 560 -18.91 15.80 13.08
C ASN A 560 -19.03 14.38 12.51
N ILE A 561 -18.12 13.47 12.87
CA ILE A 561 -18.16 12.07 12.44
C ILE A 561 -19.32 11.34 13.14
N ALA A 562 -19.49 11.56 14.44
CA ALA A 562 -20.60 10.98 15.22
C ALA A 562 -21.96 11.37 14.62
N MET A 563 -22.17 12.65 14.32
CA MET A 563 -23.38 13.14 13.68
C MET A 563 -23.57 12.55 12.29
N ALA A 564 -22.50 12.43 11.49
CA ALA A 564 -22.57 11.83 10.15
C ALA A 564 -22.97 10.34 10.18
N ILE A 565 -22.51 9.58 11.17
CA ILE A 565 -22.91 8.19 11.37
C ILE A 565 -24.40 8.12 11.73
N VAL A 566 -24.88 8.88 12.72
CA VAL A 566 -26.27 8.87 13.14
C VAL A 566 -27.20 9.30 12.01
N ASP A 567 -26.85 10.39 11.29
CA ASP A 567 -27.61 10.86 10.13
C ASP A 567 -27.68 9.79 9.04
N TRP A 568 -26.55 9.12 8.74
CA TRP A 568 -26.52 8.07 7.72
C TRP A 568 -27.49 6.92 8.04
N PHE A 569 -27.50 6.44 9.30
CA PHE A 569 -28.41 5.36 9.72
C PHE A 569 -29.88 5.81 9.83
N SER A 570 -30.16 7.08 10.05
CA SER A 570 -31.53 7.64 10.14
C SER A 570 -32.21 7.76 8.77
N ARG A 571 -31.44 7.79 7.68
CA ARG A 571 -32.00 8.02 6.32
C ARG A 571 -32.79 6.82 5.82
N PRO A 572 -34.05 6.99 5.39
CA PRO A 572 -34.90 5.88 4.92
C PRO A 572 -34.30 5.10 3.74
N ALA A 573 -33.58 5.77 2.84
CA ALA A 573 -32.91 5.13 1.70
C ALA A 573 -31.84 4.13 2.18
N ASN A 574 -31.02 4.52 3.17
CA ASN A 574 -29.96 3.68 3.73
C ASN A 574 -30.55 2.53 4.55
N GLN A 575 -31.62 2.76 5.31
CA GLN A 575 -32.33 1.69 6.03
C GLN A 575 -32.88 0.62 5.07
N LYS A 576 -33.37 1.04 3.87
CA LYS A 576 -33.79 0.10 2.84
C LYS A 576 -32.63 -0.73 2.30
N VAL A 577 -31.47 -0.14 2.10
CA VAL A 577 -30.24 -0.85 1.69
C VAL A 577 -29.80 -1.84 2.76
N LEU A 578 -29.75 -1.44 4.03
CA LEU A 578 -29.41 -2.30 5.15
C LEU A 578 -30.37 -3.50 5.26
N LYS A 579 -31.68 -3.27 5.11
CA LYS A 579 -32.67 -4.34 5.09
C LYS A 579 -32.39 -5.34 3.95
N LYS A 580 -32.12 -4.86 2.73
CA LYS A 580 -31.80 -5.72 1.59
C LYS A 580 -30.51 -6.53 1.80
N LEU A 581 -29.45 -5.90 2.36
CA LEU A 581 -28.20 -6.59 2.71
C LEU A 581 -28.45 -7.71 3.70
N LYS A 582 -29.20 -7.44 4.76
CA LYS A 582 -29.56 -8.43 5.80
C LYS A 582 -30.36 -9.60 5.20
N GLU A 583 -31.38 -9.31 4.38
CA GLU A 583 -32.18 -10.31 3.64
C GLU A 583 -31.32 -11.14 2.67
N SER A 584 -30.25 -10.57 2.15
CA SER A 584 -29.30 -11.23 1.25
C SER A 584 -28.18 -11.99 1.98
N GLY A 585 -28.20 -12.09 3.33
CA GLY A 585 -27.19 -12.79 4.11
C GLY A 585 -25.86 -12.06 4.24
N VAL A 586 -25.83 -10.75 4.01
CA VAL A 586 -24.63 -9.87 4.17
C VAL A 586 -24.80 -9.13 5.49
N TRP A 587 -24.63 -9.87 6.59
CA TRP A 587 -24.83 -9.33 7.94
C TRP A 587 -23.82 -9.95 8.91
N PRO A 588 -22.53 -9.58 8.82
CA PRO A 588 -21.50 -10.13 9.68
C PRO A 588 -21.74 -9.68 11.13
N GLU A 589 -21.62 -10.63 12.04
CA GLU A 589 -21.63 -10.41 13.48
C GLU A 589 -20.21 -10.67 13.99
N ASN A 590 -19.62 -9.68 14.66
CA ASN A 590 -18.44 -9.94 15.45
C ASN A 590 -18.90 -10.58 16.77
N GLY A 591 -18.20 -11.58 17.24
CA GLY A 591 -18.34 -12.09 18.59
C GLY A 591 -17.88 -11.04 19.63
N GLY A 592 -18.42 -9.84 19.51
CA GLY A 592 -17.98 -8.61 20.12
C GLY A 592 -17.52 -8.78 21.55
N THR A 593 -16.40 -8.19 21.86
CA THR A 593 -16.10 -7.82 23.23
C THR A 593 -17.24 -6.93 23.69
N LYS A 594 -18.20 -7.49 24.40
CA LYS A 594 -19.30 -6.70 24.98
C LYS A 594 -18.65 -5.54 25.69
N LEU A 595 -18.95 -4.28 25.26
CA LEU A 595 -18.96 -3.18 26.18
C LEU A 595 -20.13 -3.46 27.17
N THR A 596 -19.98 -4.48 27.98
CA THR A 596 -20.81 -4.64 29.16
C THR A 596 -20.30 -3.57 30.13
N GLY A 597 -20.92 -2.40 30.05
CA GLY A 597 -20.87 -1.47 31.14
C GLY A 597 -21.45 -2.14 32.38
N GLU A 598 -20.57 -2.74 33.16
CA GLU A 598 -20.69 -3.14 34.56
C GLU A 598 -19.50 -3.99 35.00
N GLY A 599 -18.32 -3.81 34.32
CA GLY A 599 -17.08 -4.32 34.89
C GLY A 599 -16.68 -3.47 36.10
N LYS A 600 -16.07 -4.07 37.13
CA LYS A 600 -15.60 -3.34 38.33
C LYS A 600 -14.56 -2.25 38.05
N LEU A 601 -13.97 -2.24 36.85
CA LEU A 601 -13.02 -1.23 36.40
C LEU A 601 -13.67 -0.07 35.61
N THR A 602 -14.99 -0.07 35.47
CA THR A 602 -15.72 0.96 34.71
C THR A 602 -15.45 2.37 35.27
N GLY A 603 -15.12 3.30 34.37
CA GLY A 603 -14.77 4.69 34.70
C GLY A 603 -13.33 4.91 35.16
N LEU A 604 -12.53 3.87 35.29
CA LEU A 604 -11.11 3.96 35.63
C LEU A 604 -10.23 4.00 34.37
N VAL A 605 -9.20 4.86 34.43
CA VAL A 605 -8.21 5.01 33.35
C VAL A 605 -6.88 4.41 33.80
N PHE A 606 -6.36 3.47 33.03
CA PHE A 606 -5.14 2.78 33.30
C PHE A 606 -4.03 3.15 32.30
N VAL A 607 -2.79 3.09 32.77
CA VAL A 607 -1.59 3.10 31.90
C VAL A 607 -0.77 1.87 32.26
N VAL A 608 -0.30 1.14 31.26
CA VAL A 608 0.52 -0.07 31.46
C VAL A 608 1.98 0.23 31.11
N THR A 609 2.92 -0.26 31.93
CA THR A 609 4.38 -0.11 31.71
C THR A 609 5.14 -1.30 32.30
N GLY A 610 6.28 -1.64 31.69
CA GLY A 610 7.09 -2.80 32.11
C GLY A 610 6.55 -4.13 31.61
N THR A 611 7.22 -5.22 31.99
CA THR A 611 6.85 -6.61 31.64
C THR A 611 6.06 -7.21 32.79
N LEU A 612 4.87 -7.72 32.52
CA LEU A 612 4.01 -8.41 33.48
C LEU A 612 4.32 -9.92 33.49
N PRO A 613 4.10 -10.64 34.61
CA PRO A 613 4.43 -12.06 34.73
C PRO A 613 3.61 -12.95 33.78
N ASP A 614 2.31 -12.72 33.67
CA ASP A 614 1.36 -13.64 33.02
C ASP A 614 0.72 -13.07 31.76
N PHE A 615 0.95 -11.79 31.42
CA PHE A 615 0.35 -11.11 30.29
C PHE A 615 1.38 -10.40 29.44
N SER A 616 1.25 -10.51 28.12
CA SER A 616 1.87 -9.55 27.21
C SER A 616 1.21 -8.17 27.37
N ARG A 617 1.83 -7.14 26.79
CA ARG A 617 1.33 -5.77 26.90
C ARG A 617 -0.02 -5.57 26.19
N GLU A 618 -0.29 -6.33 25.15
CA GLU A 618 -1.56 -6.29 24.42
C GLU A 618 -2.64 -7.06 25.20
N GLU A 619 -2.34 -8.26 25.67
CA GLU A 619 -3.28 -9.08 26.44
C GLU A 619 -3.77 -8.38 27.71
N ILE A 620 -2.91 -7.68 28.45
CA ILE A 620 -3.36 -6.96 29.65
C ILE A 620 -4.18 -5.72 29.31
N LYS A 621 -3.94 -5.06 28.17
CA LYS A 621 -4.79 -3.97 27.71
C LYS A 621 -6.19 -4.48 27.38
N ASP A 622 -6.28 -5.58 26.65
CA ASP A 622 -7.54 -6.21 26.28
C ASP A 622 -8.29 -6.68 27.54
N TRP A 623 -7.58 -7.29 28.48
CA TRP A 623 -8.14 -7.73 29.76
C TRP A 623 -8.72 -6.57 30.59
N ILE A 624 -8.00 -5.43 30.70
CA ILE A 624 -8.52 -4.23 31.41
C ILE A 624 -9.78 -3.72 30.70
N GLN A 625 -9.81 -3.70 29.36
CA GLN A 625 -10.95 -3.24 28.58
C GLN A 625 -12.16 -4.19 28.72
N GLU A 626 -11.94 -5.51 28.75
CA GLU A 626 -12.96 -6.51 29.01
C GLU A 626 -13.63 -6.33 30.37
N HIS A 627 -12.90 -5.79 31.36
CA HIS A 627 -13.42 -5.48 32.69
C HIS A 627 -13.97 -4.05 32.82
N GLY A 628 -14.14 -3.34 31.70
CA GLY A 628 -14.74 -1.99 31.64
C GLY A 628 -13.78 -0.83 31.90
N GLY A 629 -12.47 -1.09 32.08
CA GLY A 629 -11.44 -0.08 32.27
C GLY A 629 -10.97 0.55 30.94
N LYS A 630 -10.49 1.80 30.99
CA LYS A 630 -9.90 2.48 29.85
C LYS A 630 -8.38 2.45 29.94
N VAL A 631 -7.68 2.05 28.86
CA VAL A 631 -6.21 2.09 28.79
C VAL A 631 -5.73 3.24 27.92
N THR A 632 -4.73 4.00 28.40
CA THR A 632 -4.07 5.07 27.66
C THR A 632 -2.55 4.87 27.63
N ASP A 633 -1.89 5.43 26.61
CA ASP A 633 -0.45 5.22 26.44
C ASP A 633 0.44 6.18 27.28
N SER A 634 -0.14 7.24 27.84
CA SER A 634 0.61 8.23 28.61
C SER A 634 -0.06 8.57 29.95
N VAL A 635 0.76 8.68 31.00
CA VAL A 635 0.31 9.08 32.34
C VAL A 635 -0.07 10.56 32.33
N SER A 636 -1.26 10.88 32.83
CA SER A 636 -1.82 12.23 32.98
C SER A 636 -2.53 12.37 34.33
N LYS A 637 -3.01 13.58 34.67
CA LYS A 637 -3.81 13.81 35.89
C LYS A 637 -5.13 13.03 35.91
N ASN A 638 -5.59 12.59 34.72
CA ASN A 638 -6.82 11.80 34.58
C ASN A 638 -6.55 10.29 34.64
N THR A 639 -5.31 9.83 34.83
CA THR A 639 -4.96 8.43 34.98
C THR A 639 -5.33 7.96 36.39
N SER A 640 -6.16 6.94 36.52
CA SER A 640 -6.61 6.39 37.78
C SER A 640 -5.54 5.50 38.41
N TYR A 641 -4.88 4.65 37.60
CA TYR A 641 -3.84 3.72 38.03
C TYR A 641 -2.76 3.56 36.98
N LEU A 642 -1.49 3.41 37.42
CA LEU A 642 -0.42 2.89 36.60
C LEU A 642 -0.20 1.40 36.93
N VAL A 643 -0.40 0.52 35.98
CA VAL A 643 -0.03 -0.89 36.09
C VAL A 643 1.44 -1.04 35.73
N ALA A 644 2.26 -1.41 36.71
CA ALA A 644 3.72 -1.48 36.55
C ALA A 644 4.22 -2.92 36.72
N GLY A 645 4.84 -3.47 35.68
CA GLY A 645 5.61 -4.72 35.72
C GLY A 645 7.09 -4.48 35.95
N GLU A 646 7.90 -5.52 35.72
CA GLU A 646 9.35 -5.44 35.81
C GLU A 646 9.90 -4.45 34.78
N SER A 647 10.96 -3.70 35.16
CA SER A 647 11.60 -2.68 34.31
C SER A 647 10.66 -1.55 33.87
N ALA A 648 9.73 -1.15 34.72
CA ALA A 648 8.88 0.01 34.50
C ALA A 648 9.72 1.29 34.34
N GLY A 649 9.76 1.86 33.12
CA GLY A 649 10.60 3.02 32.77
C GLY A 649 10.00 4.38 33.20
N SER A 650 10.28 5.44 32.44
CA SER A 650 9.92 6.85 32.73
C SER A 650 8.44 7.12 33.06
N LYS A 651 7.54 6.22 32.71
CA LYS A 651 6.11 6.31 33.08
C LYS A 651 5.88 6.15 34.58
N LEU A 652 6.72 5.34 35.26
CA LEU A 652 6.66 5.17 36.71
C LEU A 652 7.03 6.46 37.45
N ASP A 653 8.09 7.13 37.00
CA ASP A 653 8.53 8.39 37.59
C ASP A 653 7.47 9.49 37.38
N LYS A 654 6.87 9.51 36.19
CA LYS A 654 5.79 10.44 35.86
C LYS A 654 4.52 10.21 36.69
N ALA A 655 4.16 8.93 36.93
CA ALA A 655 3.02 8.59 37.79
C ALA A 655 3.26 9.05 39.23
N ARG A 656 4.45 8.80 39.77
CA ARG A 656 4.84 9.29 41.11
C ARG A 656 4.81 10.81 41.22
N ALA A 657 5.32 11.52 40.20
CA ALA A 657 5.31 12.97 40.17
C ALA A 657 3.90 13.57 40.10
N LEU A 658 2.95 12.86 39.49
CA LEU A 658 1.54 13.27 39.36
C LEU A 658 0.63 12.72 40.47
N GLY A 659 1.18 11.94 41.43
CA GLY A 659 0.40 11.30 42.48
C GLY A 659 -0.54 10.19 42.02
N VAL A 660 -0.28 9.58 40.85
CA VAL A 660 -1.07 8.47 40.30
C VAL A 660 -0.73 7.18 41.03
N PRO A 661 -1.68 6.47 41.61
CA PRO A 661 -1.45 5.18 42.26
C PRO A 661 -0.82 4.16 41.31
N VAL A 662 0.18 3.43 41.81
CA VAL A 662 0.87 2.38 41.07
C VAL A 662 0.42 1.02 41.60
N VAL A 663 -0.01 0.14 40.71
CA VAL A 663 -0.45 -1.22 41.03
C VAL A 663 0.35 -2.25 40.21
N ASP A 664 0.59 -3.41 40.79
CA ASP A 664 1.09 -4.56 40.07
C ASP A 664 -0.05 -5.38 39.44
N GLN A 665 0.28 -6.46 38.75
CA GLN A 665 -0.69 -7.33 38.12
C GLN A 665 -1.68 -7.92 39.14
N ALA A 666 -1.22 -8.37 40.28
CA ALA A 666 -2.07 -8.99 41.31
C ALA A 666 -3.05 -7.96 41.92
N ALA A 667 -2.59 -6.73 42.17
CA ALA A 667 -3.45 -5.65 42.65
C ALA A 667 -4.49 -5.22 41.59
N LEU A 668 -4.11 -5.24 40.30
CA LEU A 668 -5.04 -4.98 39.21
C LEU A 668 -6.15 -6.04 39.13
N MET A 669 -5.81 -7.35 39.19
CA MET A 669 -6.78 -8.44 39.21
C MET A 669 -7.73 -8.33 40.39
N LYS A 670 -7.21 -8.01 41.57
CA LYS A 670 -8.02 -7.76 42.76
C LYS A 670 -8.98 -6.58 42.63
N LEU A 671 -8.57 -5.50 41.89
CA LEU A 671 -9.48 -4.38 41.57
C LEU A 671 -10.63 -4.82 40.66
N ALA A 672 -10.40 -5.76 39.76
CA ALA A 672 -11.41 -6.36 38.92
C ALA A 672 -12.25 -7.42 39.66
N GLY A 673 -11.81 -7.84 40.84
CA GLY A 673 -12.53 -8.80 41.68
C GLY A 673 -12.21 -10.28 41.42
N GLU A 674 -11.05 -10.52 40.87
CA GLU A 674 -10.41 -11.84 40.68
C GLU A 674 -9.34 -12.10 41.73
#